data_1c967bdb6976a621a8d30476973f9f32
#
_entry.id   1c967bdb6976a621a8d30476973f9f32
#
_cell.length_a   1.000
_cell.length_b   1.000
_cell.length_c   1.000
_cell.angle_alpha   90.00
_cell.angle_beta   90.00
_cell.angle_gamma   90.00
#
_symmetry.space_group_name_H-M   'P 1'
#
loop_
_entity.id
_entity.type
_entity.pdbx_description
1 polymer ?
#
loop_
_entity_poly.entity_id
_entity_poly.type
_entity_poly.pdbx_seq_one_letter_code
_entity_poly.pdbx_strand_id
1 'polypeptide(L)'
;MKRNKLFALAGITLLSASFLVACGSNSNSNSETSTTYSYVYTEDPTSLDYIAFNRAQVSDIVTNMVDGLLENDKYGNLIPSLAEDWKVSKDGLTYTYTLREGVKWYTAEGEEYADVTANDFVTAIKHAVDTQSEGLYIIQDSIAGLDDYVNGKTSDFETVGVKALDDRTVQYTLSHPEPYWNSKLTMSIMLPVNAEFLESKGEDFGKVEPGGILYNGAYFISAMTSKSSLEYTKNENYWDADNVKIENVKLTYYDGQDPESLVRGFTDGIYSNARVYPNSSSYSSVKKQYADNITYSLQDATVYFTTLNLNRSNYGHTAKTTDVQKESARKALLNKDFRQALTFAFNRQDYLAQSVGEDAADKPLRNLIVPPTFVSAGEKSFGDLVSEKVISYGDEWADVDFSDAQNGLYNVDKAKVEFEKAKQTLSAEGVEFPIHLDMPVNQSSEVSTQQAASLKQSVEAALGTENIVIDLQMMDTDTFTNAAFYTETPDQNDYDITYSGWGPDYQDPSTYLDILETTSGAMTSKLGVDSSTTDVIKTVGLDKYDALLKEASDEKLDVVKRYEKYAEAQAWLTDSAIVIPYMSLGGTPSVSKVIPYTASVSDVGIKNVGSSFYKYMEVGTEVNKAEDVYAKREKWLKEKAESNAKAQEELANHVE
;
A
#
# COMPACT_ATOMS: atom_id res chain seq x y z
N MET A 1 34.38 68.48 -18.42
CA MET A 1 33.25 69.10 -19.17
C MET A 1 32.07 68.16 -19.07
N LYS A 2 31.07 68.55 -18.28
CA LYS A 2 29.61 68.64 -18.59
C LYS A 2 29.02 67.33 -19.18
N ARG A 3 27.91 66.69 -18.70
CA ARG A 3 26.70 67.27 -18.10
C ARG A 3 25.86 66.11 -17.50
N ASN A 4 25.25 66.35 -16.33
CA ASN A 4 24.17 65.63 -15.69
C ASN A 4 22.96 65.44 -16.61
N LYS A 5 22.24 64.31 -16.47
CA LYS A 5 20.76 64.32 -16.50
C LYS A 5 20.19 63.31 -15.48
N LEU A 6 19.55 63.84 -14.50
CA LEU A 6 18.52 63.19 -13.67
C LEU A 6 17.37 62.66 -14.55
N PHE A 7 16.84 61.48 -14.24
CA PHE A 7 15.47 61.16 -14.54
C PHE A 7 14.78 60.61 -13.27
N ALA A 8 13.60 61.19 -13.06
CA ALA A 8 12.80 61.11 -11.86
C ALA A 8 12.15 59.72 -11.61
N LEU A 9 12.06 59.35 -10.33
CA LEU A 9 11.11 58.38 -9.84
C LEU A 9 9.68 58.87 -10.03
N ALA A 10 8.82 58.06 -10.69
CA ALA A 10 7.37 58.20 -10.62
C ALA A 10 6.85 57.01 -9.79
N GLY A 11 6.44 57.28 -8.57
CA GLY A 11 5.77 56.35 -7.71
C GLY A 11 4.34 56.08 -8.21
N ILE A 12 3.96 54.84 -8.33
CA ILE A 12 2.58 54.41 -8.48
C ILE A 12 2.11 53.85 -7.13
N THR A 13 1.35 54.68 -6.45
CA THR A 13 0.57 54.28 -5.27
C THR A 13 -0.68 53.53 -5.76
N LEU A 14 -0.76 52.23 -5.54
CA LEU A 14 -2.00 51.47 -5.68
C LEU A 14 -2.82 51.63 -4.40
N LEU A 15 -3.94 52.33 -4.54
CA LEU A 15 -4.98 52.41 -3.53
C LEU A 15 -5.68 51.05 -3.41
N SER A 16 -5.54 50.41 -2.27
CA SER A 16 -6.41 49.32 -1.82
C SER A 16 -7.79 49.90 -1.41
N ALA A 17 -8.79 49.69 -2.23
CA ALA A 17 -10.17 49.96 -1.88
C ALA A 17 -10.75 48.80 -1.05
N SER A 18 -10.87 49.00 0.25
CA SER A 18 -11.60 48.11 1.14
C SER A 18 -13.09 48.26 0.90
N PHE A 19 -13.74 47.26 0.36
CA PHE A 19 -15.20 47.18 0.39
C PHE A 19 -15.64 46.47 1.69
N LEU A 20 -16.09 47.26 2.64
CA LEU A 20 -16.94 46.82 3.75
C LEU A 20 -18.35 46.61 3.20
N VAL A 21 -18.79 45.36 3.09
CA VAL A 21 -20.20 45.03 2.96
C VAL A 21 -20.68 44.50 4.31
N ALA A 22 -21.64 45.23 4.88
CA ALA A 22 -22.24 44.92 6.17
C ALA A 22 -23.29 43.81 6.06
N CYS A 23 -23.21 42.89 7.01
CA CYS A 23 -24.26 42.11 7.67
C CYS A 23 -25.61 41.88 6.97
N GLY A 24 -25.84 40.64 6.60
CA GLY A 24 -27.13 39.99 6.61
C GLY A 24 -26.97 38.61 7.17
N SER A 25 -27.40 38.41 8.42
CA SER A 25 -27.37 37.13 9.12
C SER A 25 -28.29 36.13 8.44
N ASN A 26 -27.70 35.13 7.78
CA ASN A 26 -28.28 33.79 7.60
C ASN A 26 -27.18 32.80 7.86
N SER A 27 -27.35 32.03 8.90
CA SER A 27 -26.45 30.94 9.31
C SER A 27 -26.53 29.75 8.33
N ASN A 28 -25.82 29.86 7.22
CA ASN A 28 -25.27 28.72 6.50
C ASN A 28 -23.77 28.82 6.65
N SER A 29 -23.17 27.91 7.41
CA SER A 29 -21.73 27.78 7.54
C SER A 29 -21.18 27.25 6.21
N ASN A 30 -21.01 28.10 5.20
CA ASN A 30 -20.06 27.86 4.13
C ASN A 30 -18.67 28.06 4.74
N SER A 31 -18.01 26.98 5.16
CA SER A 31 -16.60 27.03 5.42
C SER A 31 -15.92 27.40 4.10
N GLU A 32 -15.14 28.51 4.11
CA GLU A 32 -14.32 28.85 2.95
C GLU A 32 -13.40 27.68 2.63
N THR A 33 -13.35 27.29 1.35
CA THR A 33 -12.50 26.21 0.85
C THR A 33 -11.32 26.79 0.07
N SER A 34 -10.18 26.10 0.11
CA SER A 34 -9.01 26.40 -0.71
C SER A 34 -9.07 25.58 -2.00
N THR A 35 -8.71 26.15 -3.12
CA THR A 35 -8.54 25.43 -4.39
C THR A 35 -7.11 24.86 -4.56
N THR A 36 -6.26 25.00 -3.55
CA THR A 36 -4.89 24.47 -3.57
C THR A 36 -4.67 23.48 -2.44
N TYR A 37 -4.15 22.30 -2.79
CA TYR A 37 -3.58 21.35 -1.86
C TYR A 37 -2.05 21.42 -1.92
N SER A 38 -1.39 21.44 -0.77
CA SER A 38 0.07 21.45 -0.70
C SER A 38 0.56 20.49 0.37
N TYR A 39 1.55 19.67 0.04
CA TYR A 39 2.21 18.77 0.98
C TYR A 39 3.61 18.37 0.49
N VAL A 40 4.08 17.20 0.90
CA VAL A 40 5.37 16.68 0.51
C VAL A 40 5.23 15.37 -0.27
N TYR A 41 6.27 15.04 -1.05
CA TYR A 41 6.53 13.71 -1.58
C TYR A 41 7.95 13.29 -1.20
N THR A 42 8.23 12.00 -1.11
CA THR A 42 9.48 11.49 -0.51
C THR A 42 10.42 10.82 -1.49
N GLU A 43 9.94 10.46 -2.68
CA GLU A 43 10.74 9.73 -3.67
C GLU A 43 10.35 10.16 -5.09
N ASP A 44 11.35 10.44 -5.92
CA ASP A 44 11.13 10.72 -7.34
C ASP A 44 10.75 9.43 -8.09
N PRO A 45 9.83 9.49 -9.06
CA PRO A 45 9.58 8.36 -9.94
C PRO A 45 10.81 8.10 -10.84
N THR A 46 11.07 6.85 -11.14
CA THR A 46 12.10 6.44 -12.10
C THR A 46 11.58 6.41 -13.53
N SER A 47 10.28 6.36 -13.70
CA SER A 47 9.55 6.36 -14.97
C SER A 47 8.14 6.88 -14.73
N LEU A 48 7.45 7.31 -15.80
CA LEU A 48 6.01 7.53 -15.85
C LEU A 48 5.30 6.46 -16.72
N ASP A 49 6.03 5.43 -17.18
CA ASP A 49 5.39 4.28 -17.82
C ASP A 49 4.67 3.43 -16.76
N TYR A 50 3.42 3.80 -16.56
CA TYR A 50 2.53 3.21 -15.55
C TYR A 50 2.07 1.79 -15.88
N ILE A 51 2.34 1.33 -17.08
CA ILE A 51 2.07 -0.06 -17.48
C ILE A 51 3.28 -0.95 -17.15
N ALA A 52 4.50 -0.47 -17.45
CA ALA A 52 5.70 -1.26 -17.21
C ALA A 52 6.07 -1.36 -15.72
N PHE A 53 5.82 -0.28 -14.94
CA PHE A 53 6.25 -0.19 -13.54
C PHE A 53 5.07 -0.17 -12.57
N ASN A 54 4.99 -1.18 -11.69
CA ASN A 54 3.99 -1.27 -10.61
C ASN A 54 4.58 -0.78 -9.28
N ARG A 55 4.91 0.51 -9.20
CA ARG A 55 5.57 1.14 -8.05
C ARG A 55 4.74 2.30 -7.51
N ALA A 56 4.71 2.45 -6.18
CA ALA A 56 3.93 3.50 -5.51
C ALA A 56 4.24 4.91 -6.05
N GLN A 57 5.52 5.25 -6.29
CA GLN A 57 5.94 6.56 -6.79
C GLN A 57 5.36 6.88 -8.18
N VAL A 58 5.17 5.86 -9.03
CA VAL A 58 4.54 6.00 -10.34
C VAL A 58 3.03 6.12 -10.17
N SER A 59 2.44 5.24 -9.37
CA SER A 59 1.00 5.18 -9.11
C SER A 59 0.47 6.46 -8.49
N ASP A 60 1.16 7.05 -7.52
CA ASP A 60 0.79 8.31 -6.84
C ASP A 60 0.70 9.52 -7.79
N ILE A 61 1.47 9.51 -8.87
CA ILE A 61 1.40 10.54 -9.89
C ILE A 61 0.30 10.20 -10.89
N VAL A 62 0.39 9.02 -11.50
CA VAL A 62 -0.43 8.64 -12.66
C VAL A 62 -1.91 8.50 -12.29
N THR A 63 -2.23 8.14 -11.04
CA THR A 63 -3.62 8.07 -10.56
C THR A 63 -4.43 9.36 -10.83
N ASN A 64 -3.76 10.51 -10.91
CA ASN A 64 -4.38 11.81 -11.19
C ASN A 64 -4.39 12.18 -12.69
N MET A 65 -3.53 11.53 -13.49
CA MET A 65 -3.25 11.88 -14.89
C MET A 65 -4.04 11.03 -15.86
N VAL A 66 -4.30 9.75 -15.47
CA VAL A 66 -4.94 8.76 -16.35
C VAL A 66 -6.07 8.05 -15.59
N ASP A 67 -7.24 8.07 -16.17
CA ASP A 67 -8.38 7.28 -15.68
C ASP A 67 -8.43 5.90 -16.33
N GLY A 68 -8.97 4.92 -15.58
CA GLY A 68 -9.30 3.58 -16.03
C GLY A 68 -10.80 3.39 -16.25
N LEU A 69 -11.23 2.13 -16.41
CA LEU A 69 -12.64 1.80 -16.62
C LEU A 69 -13.50 2.16 -15.39
N LEU A 70 -13.01 1.86 -14.19
CA LEU A 70 -13.68 2.09 -12.92
C LEU A 70 -12.79 2.90 -11.96
N GLU A 71 -13.40 3.51 -10.95
CA GLU A 71 -12.72 4.19 -9.86
C GLU A 71 -13.45 3.94 -8.54
N ASN A 72 -12.94 4.46 -7.43
CA ASN A 72 -13.55 4.31 -6.11
C ASN A 72 -14.19 5.61 -5.64
N ASP A 73 -15.38 5.51 -5.05
CA ASP A 73 -16.03 6.62 -4.36
C ASP A 73 -15.47 6.85 -2.95
N LYS A 74 -15.99 7.83 -2.22
CA LYS A 74 -15.57 8.15 -0.84
C LYS A 74 -15.92 7.06 0.18
N TYR A 75 -16.65 6.02 -0.19
CA TYR A 75 -17.01 4.88 0.65
C TYR A 75 -16.30 3.60 0.24
N GLY A 76 -15.48 3.63 -0.82
CA GLY A 76 -14.74 2.50 -1.33
C GLY A 76 -15.49 1.63 -2.34
N ASN A 77 -16.71 2.03 -2.74
CA ASN A 77 -17.42 1.31 -3.78
C ASN A 77 -16.78 1.57 -5.14
N LEU A 78 -16.75 0.55 -5.98
CA LEU A 78 -16.40 0.69 -7.40
C LEU A 78 -17.54 1.39 -8.13
N ILE A 79 -17.20 2.48 -8.81
CA ILE A 79 -18.12 3.27 -9.61
C ILE A 79 -17.60 3.45 -11.04
N PRO A 80 -18.50 3.72 -12.01
CA PRO A 80 -18.13 4.03 -13.37
C PRO A 80 -17.15 5.23 -13.46
N SER A 81 -16.03 5.05 -14.24
CA SER A 81 -15.10 6.10 -14.61
C SER A 81 -15.09 6.30 -16.12
N LEU A 82 -14.09 5.84 -16.90
CA LEU A 82 -14.17 5.87 -18.37
C LEU A 82 -15.27 4.98 -18.92
N ALA A 83 -15.57 3.87 -18.25
CA ALA A 83 -16.80 3.14 -18.55
C ALA A 83 -18.01 3.88 -17.98
N GLU A 84 -19.09 3.98 -18.75
CA GLU A 84 -20.39 4.46 -18.25
C GLU A 84 -21.26 3.33 -17.70
N ASP A 85 -21.03 2.09 -18.16
CA ASP A 85 -21.72 0.87 -17.72
C ASP A 85 -20.89 -0.38 -18.02
N TRP A 86 -21.20 -1.49 -17.35
CA TRP A 86 -20.61 -2.79 -17.63
C TRP A 86 -21.60 -3.93 -17.45
N LYS A 87 -21.28 -5.09 -18.03
CA LYS A 87 -22.03 -6.32 -17.91
C LYS A 87 -21.09 -7.49 -17.70
N VAL A 88 -21.56 -8.50 -16.98
CA VAL A 88 -20.86 -9.76 -16.76
C VAL A 88 -21.75 -10.94 -17.16
N SER A 89 -21.17 -11.92 -17.84
CA SER A 89 -21.87 -13.16 -18.20
C SER A 89 -22.19 -13.99 -16.94
N LYS A 90 -23.26 -14.82 -17.01
CA LYS A 90 -23.72 -15.66 -15.89
C LYS A 90 -22.67 -16.61 -15.32
N ASP A 91 -21.73 -17.04 -16.16
CA ASP A 91 -20.60 -17.88 -15.75
C ASP A 91 -19.43 -17.10 -15.13
N GLY A 92 -19.54 -15.75 -15.07
CA GLY A 92 -18.50 -14.89 -14.51
C GLY A 92 -17.22 -14.79 -15.33
N LEU A 93 -17.24 -15.24 -16.61
CA LEU A 93 -16.04 -15.29 -17.44
C LEU A 93 -15.89 -14.11 -18.40
N THR A 94 -16.99 -13.46 -18.79
CA THR A 94 -16.93 -12.38 -19.78
C THR A 94 -17.44 -11.09 -19.19
N TYR A 95 -16.60 -10.07 -19.19
CA TYR A 95 -16.89 -8.71 -18.74
C TYR A 95 -16.86 -7.77 -19.93
N THR A 96 -17.93 -7.00 -20.14
CA THR A 96 -18.06 -6.06 -21.25
C THR A 96 -18.33 -4.67 -20.71
N TYR A 97 -17.48 -3.71 -21.05
CA TYR A 97 -17.54 -2.31 -20.58
C TYR A 97 -17.87 -1.40 -21.75
N THR A 98 -18.79 -0.47 -21.53
CA THR A 98 -19.15 0.57 -22.51
C THR A 98 -18.50 1.88 -22.10
N LEU A 99 -17.64 2.44 -22.95
CA LEU A 99 -16.96 3.70 -22.68
C LEU A 99 -17.89 4.90 -22.86
N ARG A 100 -17.63 5.97 -22.09
CA ARG A 100 -18.30 7.28 -22.24
C ARG A 100 -18.02 7.88 -23.60
N GLU A 101 -18.98 8.63 -24.12
CA GLU A 101 -18.77 9.41 -25.34
C GLU A 101 -17.94 10.67 -25.06
N GLY A 102 -17.07 11.03 -26.02
CA GLY A 102 -16.40 12.32 -26.06
C GLY A 102 -15.22 12.47 -25.10
N VAL A 103 -14.77 11.39 -24.44
CA VAL A 103 -13.54 11.45 -23.63
C VAL A 103 -12.32 11.50 -24.54
N LYS A 104 -11.41 12.42 -24.26
CA LYS A 104 -10.22 12.70 -25.06
C LYS A 104 -8.92 12.41 -24.31
N TRP A 105 -7.89 12.10 -25.09
CA TRP A 105 -6.51 12.24 -24.70
C TRP A 105 -6.04 13.68 -24.93
N TYR A 106 -5.24 14.18 -24.00
CA TYR A 106 -4.62 15.52 -24.05
C TYR A 106 -3.11 15.44 -23.94
N THR A 107 -2.41 16.39 -24.57
CA THR A 107 -0.98 16.62 -24.33
C THR A 107 -0.76 17.28 -22.95
N ALA A 108 0.48 17.42 -22.52
CA ALA A 108 0.83 18.14 -21.29
C ALA A 108 0.44 19.62 -21.31
N GLU A 109 0.32 20.21 -22.51
CA GLU A 109 -0.12 21.59 -22.74
C GLU A 109 -1.64 21.73 -22.73
N GLY A 110 -2.39 20.63 -22.57
CA GLY A 110 -3.86 20.60 -22.56
C GLY A 110 -4.49 20.64 -23.96
N GLU A 111 -3.71 20.36 -25.02
CA GLU A 111 -4.23 20.25 -26.37
C GLU A 111 -4.87 18.87 -26.59
N GLU A 112 -6.02 18.83 -27.26
CA GLU A 112 -6.65 17.55 -27.66
C GLU A 112 -5.71 16.78 -28.60
N TYR A 113 -5.46 15.48 -28.27
CA TYR A 113 -4.62 14.61 -29.07
C TYR A 113 -5.45 13.59 -29.87
N ALA A 114 -6.31 12.84 -29.22
CA ALA A 114 -7.16 11.79 -29.81
C ALA A 114 -8.38 11.50 -28.94
N ASP A 115 -9.35 10.72 -29.47
CA ASP A 115 -10.38 10.11 -28.64
C ASP A 115 -9.80 8.96 -27.79
N VAL A 116 -10.32 8.77 -26.57
CA VAL A 116 -10.08 7.54 -25.82
C VAL A 116 -10.96 6.44 -26.39
N THR A 117 -10.36 5.32 -26.77
CA THR A 117 -11.05 4.21 -27.41
C THR A 117 -10.84 2.87 -26.68
N ALA A 118 -11.69 1.90 -27.00
CA ALA A 118 -11.56 0.53 -26.49
C ALA A 118 -10.21 -0.11 -26.86
N ASN A 119 -9.63 0.28 -28.00
CA ASN A 119 -8.33 -0.24 -28.44
C ASN A 119 -7.18 0.22 -27.53
N ASP A 120 -7.31 1.33 -26.80
CA ASP A 120 -6.29 1.82 -25.89
C ASP A 120 -6.06 0.83 -24.72
N PHE A 121 -7.10 0.10 -24.32
CA PHE A 121 -7.01 -0.96 -23.30
C PHE A 121 -6.34 -2.23 -23.85
N VAL A 122 -6.58 -2.57 -25.11
CA VAL A 122 -5.90 -3.67 -25.81
C VAL A 122 -4.42 -3.36 -25.97
N THR A 123 -4.09 -2.12 -26.34
CA THR A 123 -2.71 -1.60 -26.46
C THR A 123 -1.98 -1.69 -25.12
N ALA A 124 -2.64 -1.33 -24.01
CA ALA A 124 -2.05 -1.38 -22.68
C ALA A 124 -1.63 -2.80 -22.28
N ILE A 125 -2.51 -3.80 -22.47
CA ILE A 125 -2.18 -5.21 -22.15
C ILE A 125 -1.03 -5.71 -23.03
N LYS A 126 -1.02 -5.35 -24.31
CA LYS A 126 0.09 -5.71 -25.20
C LYS A 126 1.40 -5.08 -24.73
N HIS A 127 1.38 -3.78 -24.40
CA HIS A 127 2.55 -3.05 -23.87
C HIS A 127 3.06 -3.67 -22.56
N ALA A 128 2.16 -4.11 -21.68
CA ALA A 128 2.54 -4.81 -20.45
C ALA A 128 3.38 -6.08 -20.73
N VAL A 129 3.01 -6.85 -21.75
CA VAL A 129 3.79 -8.04 -22.13
C VAL A 129 5.09 -7.65 -22.82
N ASP A 130 5.06 -6.70 -23.76
CA ASP A 130 6.24 -6.26 -24.51
C ASP A 130 7.34 -5.69 -23.60
N THR A 131 6.96 -5.06 -22.46
CA THR A 131 7.87 -4.50 -21.45
C THR A 131 8.19 -5.46 -20.31
N GLN A 132 7.57 -6.64 -20.26
CA GLN A 132 7.66 -7.54 -19.11
C GLN A 132 7.27 -6.83 -17.80
N SER A 133 6.11 -6.16 -17.82
CA SER A 133 5.61 -5.33 -16.74
C SER A 133 5.77 -5.97 -15.35
N GLU A 134 6.20 -5.16 -14.39
CA GLU A 134 6.24 -5.56 -12.96
C GLU A 134 4.85 -5.96 -12.41
N GLY A 135 3.76 -5.49 -13.04
CA GLY A 135 2.37 -5.77 -12.66
C GLY A 135 1.74 -6.99 -13.34
N LEU A 136 2.44 -7.71 -14.22
CA LEU A 136 1.86 -8.85 -14.98
C LEU A 136 1.26 -9.93 -14.08
N TYR A 137 1.85 -10.20 -12.91
CA TYR A 137 1.36 -11.20 -11.97
C TYR A 137 -0.09 -10.96 -11.52
N ILE A 138 -0.57 -9.69 -11.58
CA ILE A 138 -1.94 -9.32 -11.19
C ILE A 138 -2.97 -9.91 -12.18
N ILE A 139 -2.62 -10.01 -13.46
CA ILE A 139 -3.56 -10.30 -14.55
C ILE A 139 -3.19 -11.50 -15.42
N GLN A 140 -1.96 -12.00 -15.34
CA GLN A 140 -1.44 -13.02 -16.26
C GLN A 140 -2.28 -14.29 -16.24
N ASP A 141 -2.65 -14.79 -15.07
CA ASP A 141 -3.47 -15.99 -14.91
C ASP A 141 -4.98 -15.70 -15.05
N SER A 142 -5.37 -14.43 -14.96
CA SER A 142 -6.76 -13.98 -14.99
C SER A 142 -7.31 -13.91 -16.41
N ILE A 143 -6.59 -13.24 -17.32
CA ILE A 143 -7.06 -13.02 -18.70
C ILE A 143 -6.78 -14.27 -19.54
N ALA A 144 -7.81 -14.81 -20.16
CA ALA A 144 -7.71 -16.01 -21.00
C ALA A 144 -6.62 -15.86 -22.07
N GLY A 145 -5.75 -16.85 -22.19
CA GLY A 145 -4.67 -16.89 -23.17
C GLY A 145 -3.48 -15.96 -22.92
N LEU A 146 -3.53 -15.10 -21.88
CA LEU A 146 -2.45 -14.16 -21.59
C LEU A 146 -1.19 -14.91 -21.09
N ASP A 147 -1.34 -15.90 -20.21
CA ASP A 147 -0.21 -16.73 -19.75
C ASP A 147 0.50 -17.46 -20.91
N ASP A 148 -0.27 -18.00 -21.86
CA ASP A 148 0.30 -18.67 -23.02
C ASP A 148 1.05 -17.69 -23.94
N TYR A 149 0.56 -16.45 -24.04
CA TYR A 149 1.21 -15.40 -24.82
C TYR A 149 2.50 -14.90 -24.15
N VAL A 150 2.46 -14.62 -22.84
CA VAL A 150 3.61 -14.18 -22.04
C VAL A 150 4.74 -15.23 -22.07
N ASN A 151 4.40 -16.52 -21.94
CA ASN A 151 5.36 -17.63 -21.96
C ASN A 151 5.78 -18.06 -23.38
N GLY A 152 5.37 -17.37 -24.42
CA GLY A 152 5.74 -17.65 -25.80
C GLY A 152 5.20 -18.96 -26.37
N LYS A 153 4.15 -19.55 -25.76
CA LYS A 153 3.46 -20.74 -26.30
C LYS A 153 2.66 -20.38 -27.55
N THR A 154 2.23 -19.11 -27.66
CA THR A 154 1.63 -18.52 -28.86
C THR A 154 2.27 -17.14 -29.12
N SER A 155 2.33 -16.74 -30.39
CA SER A 155 2.71 -15.37 -30.81
C SER A 155 1.53 -14.56 -31.34
N ASP A 156 0.33 -15.14 -31.32
CA ASP A 156 -0.89 -14.52 -31.80
C ASP A 156 -1.63 -13.85 -30.63
N PHE A 157 -1.53 -12.52 -30.55
CA PHE A 157 -2.19 -11.73 -29.50
C PHE A 157 -3.72 -11.78 -29.58
N GLU A 158 -4.29 -12.10 -30.76
CA GLU A 158 -5.75 -12.28 -30.92
C GLU A 158 -6.31 -13.43 -30.05
N THR A 159 -5.44 -14.32 -29.57
CA THR A 159 -5.81 -15.39 -28.63
C THR A 159 -5.97 -14.90 -27.19
N VAL A 160 -5.50 -13.68 -26.88
CA VAL A 160 -5.63 -13.07 -25.55
C VAL A 160 -7.05 -12.53 -25.35
N GLY A 161 -7.60 -12.75 -24.19
CA GLY A 161 -8.98 -12.42 -23.80
C GLY A 161 -9.24 -10.94 -23.55
N VAL A 162 -8.56 -10.01 -24.23
CA VAL A 162 -8.88 -8.58 -24.23
C VAL A 162 -9.19 -8.14 -25.64
N LYS A 163 -10.36 -7.49 -25.86
CA LYS A 163 -10.81 -7.11 -27.22
C LYS A 163 -11.54 -5.77 -27.21
N ALA A 164 -11.28 -4.96 -28.24
CA ALA A 164 -12.13 -3.86 -28.64
C ALA A 164 -13.17 -4.41 -29.63
N LEU A 165 -14.43 -4.50 -29.23
CA LEU A 165 -15.51 -4.95 -30.09
C LEU A 165 -15.93 -3.85 -31.10
N ASP A 166 -15.82 -2.60 -30.68
CA ASP A 166 -15.93 -1.37 -31.44
C ASP A 166 -15.15 -0.27 -30.68
N ASP A 167 -15.20 0.99 -31.11
CA ASP A 167 -14.46 2.10 -30.52
C ASP A 167 -14.79 2.36 -29.04
N ARG A 168 -15.98 1.91 -28.58
CA ARG A 168 -16.46 2.18 -27.22
C ARG A 168 -16.68 0.91 -26.38
N THR A 169 -16.48 -0.27 -26.92
CA THR A 169 -16.79 -1.51 -26.21
C THR A 169 -15.55 -2.34 -25.97
N VAL A 170 -15.10 -2.36 -24.70
CA VAL A 170 -13.99 -3.20 -24.23
C VAL A 170 -14.56 -4.50 -23.65
N GLN A 171 -14.02 -5.64 -24.06
CA GLN A 171 -14.39 -6.93 -23.50
C GLN A 171 -13.18 -7.67 -22.97
N TYR A 172 -13.30 -8.16 -21.73
CA TYR A 172 -12.35 -9.10 -21.13
C TYR A 172 -13.00 -10.47 -21.01
N THR A 173 -12.25 -11.50 -21.40
CA THR A 173 -12.60 -12.91 -21.16
C THR A 173 -11.57 -13.47 -20.18
N LEU A 174 -12.05 -14.02 -19.07
CA LEU A 174 -11.22 -14.57 -18.02
C LEU A 174 -10.97 -16.06 -18.21
N SER A 175 -9.83 -16.56 -17.71
CA SER A 175 -9.49 -17.99 -17.66
C SER A 175 -10.37 -18.75 -16.67
N HIS A 176 -10.85 -18.08 -15.63
CA HIS A 176 -11.73 -18.60 -14.59
C HIS A 176 -12.54 -17.47 -13.96
N PRO A 177 -13.68 -17.74 -13.30
CA PRO A 177 -14.45 -16.70 -12.64
C PRO A 177 -13.65 -16.07 -11.50
N GLU A 178 -13.61 -14.73 -11.50
CA GLU A 178 -13.01 -13.91 -10.44
C GLU A 178 -14.05 -12.88 -9.97
N PRO A 179 -14.78 -13.12 -8.88
CA PRO A 179 -15.81 -12.19 -8.40
C PRO A 179 -15.22 -10.83 -7.99
N TYR A 180 -13.90 -10.76 -7.78
CA TYR A 180 -13.12 -9.56 -7.46
C TYR A 180 -12.48 -8.89 -8.71
N TRP A 181 -12.73 -9.38 -9.93
CA TRP A 181 -12.11 -8.87 -11.16
C TRP A 181 -12.18 -7.35 -11.31
N ASN A 182 -13.35 -6.76 -11.06
CA ASN A 182 -13.53 -5.32 -11.19
C ASN A 182 -12.60 -4.50 -10.28
N SER A 183 -12.15 -5.03 -9.14
CA SER A 183 -11.20 -4.35 -8.29
C SER A 183 -9.81 -4.23 -8.92
N LYS A 184 -9.41 -5.20 -9.76
CA LYS A 184 -8.14 -5.14 -10.52
C LYS A 184 -8.11 -3.99 -11.53
N LEU A 185 -9.29 -3.53 -12.02
CA LEU A 185 -9.38 -2.45 -13.01
C LEU A 185 -8.96 -1.08 -12.47
N THR A 186 -8.78 -0.96 -11.16
CA THR A 186 -8.27 0.26 -10.52
C THR A 186 -6.73 0.27 -10.36
N MET A 187 -6.05 -0.80 -10.80
CA MET A 187 -4.59 -0.89 -10.81
C MET A 187 -3.99 -0.21 -12.04
N SER A 188 -2.76 0.28 -11.94
CA SER A 188 -2.08 1.01 -13.03
C SER A 188 -1.94 0.20 -14.31
N ILE A 189 -1.66 -1.11 -14.22
CA ILE A 189 -1.53 -2.01 -15.38
C ILE A 189 -2.82 -2.12 -16.21
N MET A 190 -3.97 -1.76 -15.65
CA MET A 190 -5.28 -1.81 -16.33
C MET A 190 -5.71 -0.45 -16.92
N LEU A 191 -4.87 0.58 -16.81
CA LEU A 191 -5.15 1.88 -17.42
C LEU A 191 -4.92 1.84 -18.94
N PRO A 192 -5.63 2.65 -19.73
CA PRO A 192 -5.49 2.68 -21.19
C PRO A 192 -4.18 3.35 -21.64
N VAL A 193 -3.70 3.00 -22.84
CA VAL A 193 -2.54 3.60 -23.51
C VAL A 193 -2.89 3.87 -24.98
N ASN A 194 -2.71 5.10 -25.45
CA ASN A 194 -2.92 5.45 -26.85
C ASN A 194 -1.82 4.86 -27.74
N ALA A 195 -2.20 4.06 -28.73
CA ALA A 195 -1.28 3.31 -29.58
C ALA A 195 -0.37 4.23 -30.43
N GLU A 196 -0.93 5.30 -31.01
CA GLU A 196 -0.18 6.23 -31.86
C GLU A 196 0.88 7.00 -31.05
N PHE A 197 0.49 7.44 -29.83
CA PHE A 197 1.43 8.13 -28.95
C PHE A 197 2.54 7.17 -28.47
N LEU A 198 2.20 5.95 -28.05
CA LEU A 198 3.18 4.93 -27.66
C LEU A 198 4.18 4.67 -28.78
N GLU A 199 3.72 4.47 -30.02
CA GLU A 199 4.59 4.27 -31.18
C GLU A 199 5.46 5.51 -31.45
N SER A 200 4.88 6.72 -31.37
CA SER A 200 5.60 7.98 -31.61
C SER A 200 6.72 8.24 -30.59
N LYS A 201 6.54 7.80 -29.34
CA LYS A 201 7.53 7.95 -28.27
C LYS A 201 8.56 6.82 -28.25
N GLY A 202 8.17 5.60 -28.62
CA GLY A 202 9.06 4.43 -28.56
C GLY A 202 9.68 4.30 -27.16
N GLU A 203 11.00 4.27 -27.07
CA GLU A 203 11.75 4.15 -25.80
C GLU A 203 11.60 5.37 -24.87
N ASP A 204 11.12 6.52 -25.37
CA ASP A 204 10.86 7.71 -24.57
C ASP A 204 9.45 7.73 -23.95
N PHE A 205 8.61 6.71 -24.17
CA PHE A 205 7.34 6.58 -23.48
C PHE A 205 7.55 6.42 -21.97
N GLY A 206 6.82 7.19 -21.17
CA GLY A 206 6.98 7.19 -19.73
C GLY A 206 8.24 7.90 -19.21
N LYS A 207 8.95 8.68 -20.03
CA LYS A 207 10.04 9.52 -19.55
C LYS A 207 9.56 10.49 -18.46
N VAL A 208 10.41 10.72 -17.45
CA VAL A 208 10.06 11.54 -16.27
C VAL A 208 10.04 13.02 -16.64
N GLU A 209 9.05 13.39 -17.44
CA GLU A 209 8.76 14.76 -17.87
C GLU A 209 7.28 14.88 -18.26
N PRO A 210 6.66 16.07 -18.19
CA PRO A 210 5.23 16.23 -18.50
C PRO A 210 4.82 15.62 -19.85
N GLY A 211 5.62 15.76 -20.89
CA GLY A 211 5.35 15.19 -22.22
C GLY A 211 5.66 13.70 -22.38
N GLY A 212 6.03 12.97 -21.32
CA GLY A 212 6.33 11.54 -21.36
C GLY A 212 5.10 10.64 -21.49
N ILE A 213 3.91 11.14 -21.14
CA ILE A 213 2.62 10.46 -21.22
C ILE A 213 1.55 11.38 -21.81
N LEU A 214 0.40 10.81 -22.19
CA LEU A 214 -0.84 11.55 -22.44
C LEU A 214 -1.73 11.54 -21.19
N TYR A 215 -2.72 12.43 -21.20
CA TYR A 215 -3.61 12.71 -20.08
C TYR A 215 -5.07 12.54 -20.50
N ASN A 216 -5.84 11.82 -19.68
CA ASN A 216 -7.30 11.79 -19.79
C ASN A 216 -7.98 11.95 -18.41
N GLY A 217 -7.17 12.12 -17.36
CA GLY A 217 -7.60 12.26 -15.98
C GLY A 217 -7.82 13.70 -15.53
N ALA A 218 -7.98 13.86 -14.22
CA ALA A 218 -8.37 15.11 -13.58
C ALA A 218 -7.32 16.21 -13.61
N TYR A 219 -6.02 15.87 -13.82
CA TYR A 219 -4.90 16.82 -13.75
C TYR A 219 -3.88 16.62 -14.86
N PHE A 220 -3.14 17.71 -15.12
CA PHE A 220 -1.89 17.73 -15.87
C PHE A 220 -0.71 17.91 -14.92
N ILE A 221 0.45 17.33 -15.25
CA ILE A 221 1.72 17.71 -14.62
C ILE A 221 2.14 19.07 -15.17
N SER A 222 2.03 20.12 -14.37
CA SER A 222 2.41 21.49 -14.77
C SER A 222 3.88 21.80 -14.53
N ALA A 223 4.51 21.15 -13.54
CA ALA A 223 5.95 21.23 -13.30
C ALA A 223 6.46 19.97 -12.58
N MET A 224 7.67 19.56 -12.95
CA MET A 224 8.35 18.44 -12.32
C MET A 224 9.86 18.73 -12.26
N THR A 225 10.40 18.77 -11.04
CA THR A 225 11.83 18.98 -10.81
C THR A 225 12.32 17.98 -9.77
N SER A 226 13.21 17.09 -10.19
CA SER A 226 13.75 16.03 -9.34
C SER A 226 14.28 16.57 -8.03
N LYS A 227 13.95 15.87 -6.92
CA LYS A 227 14.30 16.22 -5.53
C LYS A 227 13.98 17.68 -5.16
N SER A 228 12.91 18.22 -5.73
CA SER A 228 12.50 19.61 -5.49
C SER A 228 10.98 19.75 -5.45
N SER A 229 10.26 19.56 -6.57
CA SER A 229 8.83 19.79 -6.65
C SER A 229 8.11 18.99 -7.72
N LEU A 230 6.86 18.63 -7.42
CA LEU A 230 5.86 18.14 -8.36
C LEU A 230 4.65 19.06 -8.27
N GLU A 231 4.18 19.59 -9.40
CA GLU A 231 3.00 20.45 -9.44
C GLU A 231 2.00 19.94 -10.48
N TYR A 232 0.71 19.95 -10.08
CA TYR A 232 -0.38 19.56 -10.95
C TYR A 232 -1.37 20.71 -11.09
N THR A 233 -1.95 20.84 -12.27
CA THR A 233 -3.03 21.79 -12.56
C THR A 233 -4.24 21.03 -13.06
N LYS A 234 -5.43 21.40 -12.60
CA LYS A 234 -6.69 20.82 -13.00
C LYS A 234 -6.86 20.82 -14.52
N ASN A 235 -7.33 19.72 -15.06
CA ASN A 235 -7.78 19.60 -16.44
C ASN A 235 -9.22 20.11 -16.54
N GLU A 236 -9.41 21.32 -17.07
CA GLU A 236 -10.75 21.90 -17.22
C GLU A 236 -11.61 21.21 -18.27
N ASN A 237 -11.00 20.43 -19.16
CA ASN A 237 -11.69 19.62 -20.17
C ASN A 237 -11.96 18.18 -19.72
N TYR A 238 -11.64 17.86 -18.46
CA TYR A 238 -11.89 16.54 -17.90
C TYR A 238 -13.40 16.22 -17.87
N TRP A 239 -13.78 15.00 -18.23
CA TRP A 239 -15.19 14.59 -18.32
C TRP A 239 -15.97 14.79 -17.01
N ASP A 240 -15.31 14.76 -15.86
CA ASP A 240 -15.90 14.93 -14.52
C ASP A 240 -15.32 16.15 -13.79
N ALA A 241 -14.99 17.20 -14.51
CA ALA A 241 -14.33 18.41 -13.98
C ALA A 241 -15.13 19.08 -12.84
N ASP A 242 -16.45 18.95 -12.82
CA ASP A 242 -17.32 19.52 -11.78
C ASP A 242 -17.06 18.91 -10.39
N ASN A 243 -16.56 17.69 -10.31
CA ASN A 243 -16.21 17.00 -9.07
C ASN A 243 -14.78 17.28 -8.60
N VAL A 244 -13.93 17.88 -9.43
CA VAL A 244 -12.55 18.27 -9.08
C VAL A 244 -12.58 19.63 -8.38
N LYS A 245 -12.32 19.63 -7.07
CA LYS A 245 -12.39 20.85 -6.22
C LYS A 245 -11.05 21.54 -6.03
N ILE A 246 -9.95 20.78 -6.15
CA ILE A 246 -8.57 21.28 -6.07
C ILE A 246 -8.14 21.69 -7.48
N GLU A 247 -7.81 22.97 -7.68
CA GLU A 247 -7.31 23.47 -8.97
C GLU A 247 -5.79 23.24 -9.13
N ASN A 248 -5.07 23.30 -7.99
CA ASN A 248 -3.61 23.17 -7.97
C ASN A 248 -3.16 22.22 -6.86
N VAL A 249 -2.29 21.28 -7.21
CA VAL A 249 -1.56 20.43 -6.27
C VAL A 249 -0.09 20.82 -6.29
N LYS A 250 0.51 21.06 -5.11
CA LYS A 250 1.91 21.44 -4.96
C LYS A 250 2.60 20.52 -3.96
N LEU A 251 3.50 19.68 -4.46
CA LEU A 251 4.25 18.74 -3.64
C LEU A 251 5.72 19.15 -3.61
N THR A 252 6.26 19.30 -2.39
CA THR A 252 7.68 19.61 -2.16
C THR A 252 8.43 18.33 -1.78
N TYR A 253 9.63 18.15 -2.32
CA TYR A 253 10.45 17.01 -1.94
C TYR A 253 10.84 17.06 -0.46
N TYR A 254 10.71 15.93 0.23
CA TYR A 254 11.04 15.76 1.64
C TYR A 254 11.92 14.51 1.81
N ASP A 255 13.15 14.71 2.27
CA ASP A 255 14.15 13.65 2.39
C ASP A 255 14.05 12.84 3.71
N GLY A 256 13.09 13.18 4.57
CA GLY A 256 12.87 12.47 5.83
C GLY A 256 13.80 12.88 6.97
N GLN A 257 14.79 13.76 6.77
CA GLN A 257 15.80 14.08 7.79
C GLN A 257 15.31 15.04 8.87
N ASP A 258 14.37 15.92 8.55
CA ASP A 258 13.82 16.89 9.52
C ASP A 258 12.29 16.72 9.67
N PRO A 259 11.83 15.79 10.52
CA PRO A 259 10.41 15.56 10.73
C PRO A 259 9.68 16.78 11.30
N GLU A 260 10.37 17.69 11.98
CA GLU A 260 9.79 18.92 12.54
C GLU A 260 9.45 19.94 11.43
N SER A 261 10.09 19.86 10.26
CA SER A 261 9.81 20.74 9.11
C SER A 261 8.39 20.63 8.60
N LEU A 262 7.74 19.47 8.74
CA LEU A 262 6.36 19.26 8.29
C LEU A 262 5.38 20.13 9.08
N VAL A 263 5.46 20.10 10.41
CA VAL A 263 4.59 20.92 11.27
C VAL A 263 4.94 22.41 11.15
N ARG A 264 6.23 22.77 10.99
CA ARG A 264 6.61 24.16 10.71
C ARG A 264 5.97 24.66 9.41
N GLY A 265 6.12 23.90 8.32
CA GLY A 265 5.50 24.27 7.03
C GLY A 265 3.97 24.38 7.10
N PHE A 266 3.31 23.52 7.88
CA PHE A 266 1.87 23.63 8.15
C PHE A 266 1.53 24.90 8.94
N THR A 267 2.29 25.22 9.99
CA THR A 267 2.11 26.42 10.82
C THR A 267 2.32 27.70 10.00
N ASP A 268 3.28 27.69 9.10
CA ASP A 268 3.59 28.81 8.20
C ASP A 268 2.60 28.92 7.01
N GLY A 269 1.62 28.01 6.93
CA GLY A 269 0.61 27.98 5.89
C GLY A 269 1.10 27.46 4.53
N ILE A 270 2.26 26.82 4.48
CA ILE A 270 2.85 26.22 3.26
C ILE A 270 2.13 24.90 2.95
N TYR A 271 1.83 24.09 3.96
CA TYR A 271 1.22 22.77 3.80
C TYR A 271 -0.25 22.74 4.24
N SER A 272 -1.05 21.91 3.58
CA SER A 272 -2.46 21.66 3.88
C SER A 272 -2.66 20.65 5.01
N ASN A 273 -1.66 19.83 5.28
CA ASN A 273 -1.62 18.88 6.39
C ASN A 273 -0.17 18.69 6.86
N ALA A 274 0.01 18.08 8.03
CA ALA A 274 1.33 17.66 8.51
C ALA A 274 1.22 16.45 9.44
N ARG A 275 2.08 15.47 9.21
CA ARG A 275 2.33 14.42 10.18
C ARG A 275 2.99 15.00 11.43
N VAL A 276 2.55 14.56 12.60
CA VAL A 276 3.15 14.90 13.89
C VAL A 276 4.00 13.74 14.36
N TYR A 277 5.22 14.02 14.82
CA TYR A 277 6.13 13.00 15.34
C TYR A 277 6.26 13.14 16.86
N PRO A 278 5.67 12.22 17.64
CA PRO A 278 5.68 12.31 19.11
C PRO A 278 7.06 12.26 19.76
N ASN A 279 8.03 11.67 19.09
CA ASN A 279 9.41 11.56 19.58
C ASN A 279 10.31 12.75 19.18
N SER A 280 9.76 13.73 18.43
CA SER A 280 10.51 14.93 18.07
C SER A 280 10.72 15.86 19.28
N SER A 281 11.80 16.63 19.27
CA SER A 281 12.11 17.60 20.33
C SER A 281 11.05 18.68 20.47
N SER A 282 10.35 19.02 19.38
CA SER A 282 9.29 20.03 19.32
C SER A 282 7.91 19.51 19.76
N TYR A 283 7.73 18.19 19.95
CA TYR A 283 6.39 17.61 20.17
C TYR A 283 5.61 18.26 21.31
N SER A 284 6.25 18.58 22.45
CA SER A 284 5.58 19.26 23.57
C SER A 284 5.00 20.61 23.16
N SER A 285 5.68 21.35 22.29
CA SER A 285 5.21 22.64 21.76
C SER A 285 4.08 22.44 20.75
N VAL A 286 4.21 21.45 19.88
CA VAL A 286 3.19 21.07 18.89
C VAL A 286 1.90 20.61 19.58
N LYS A 287 2.02 19.73 20.59
CA LYS A 287 0.89 19.25 21.39
C LYS A 287 0.18 20.39 22.12
N LYS A 288 0.93 21.39 22.59
CA LYS A 288 0.35 22.58 23.24
C LYS A 288 -0.36 23.50 22.23
N GLN A 289 0.22 23.70 21.04
CA GLN A 289 -0.34 24.58 20.00
C GLN A 289 -1.58 23.99 19.34
N TYR A 290 -1.58 22.67 19.11
CA TYR A 290 -2.60 21.95 18.35
C TYR A 290 -3.36 20.92 19.20
N ALA A 291 -3.49 21.15 20.52
CA ALA A 291 -4.11 20.20 21.46
C ALA A 291 -5.46 19.65 20.98
N ASP A 292 -6.30 20.54 20.41
CA ASP A 292 -7.66 20.21 19.95
C ASP A 292 -7.72 19.84 18.46
N ASN A 293 -6.55 19.75 17.78
CA ASN A 293 -6.48 19.57 16.32
C ASN A 293 -5.73 18.30 15.89
N ILE A 294 -4.95 17.69 16.80
CA ILE A 294 -4.24 16.45 16.48
C ILE A 294 -5.25 15.32 16.34
N THR A 295 -5.25 14.70 15.17
CA THR A 295 -6.12 13.56 14.85
C THR A 295 -5.30 12.36 14.45
N TYR A 296 -5.84 11.16 14.64
CA TYR A 296 -5.25 9.90 14.22
C TYR A 296 -6.04 9.34 13.05
N SER A 297 -5.36 8.97 11.96
CA SER A 297 -5.99 8.35 10.79
C SER A 297 -6.57 6.97 11.15
N LEU A 298 -7.48 6.47 10.30
CA LEU A 298 -7.86 5.05 10.32
C LEU A 298 -6.68 4.20 9.84
N GLN A 299 -6.68 2.94 10.21
CA GLN A 299 -5.83 1.94 9.57
C GLN A 299 -6.23 1.79 8.11
N ASP A 300 -5.27 1.46 7.26
CA ASP A 300 -5.50 1.08 5.88
C ASP A 300 -5.36 -0.44 5.69
N ALA A 301 -5.43 -0.90 4.46
CA ALA A 301 -5.33 -2.32 4.12
C ALA A 301 -3.88 -2.83 4.03
N THR A 302 -2.86 -2.00 4.18
CA THR A 302 -1.46 -2.47 4.19
C THR A 302 -1.17 -3.32 5.42
N VAL A 303 -0.25 -4.25 5.28
CA VAL A 303 0.31 -5.01 6.39
C VAL A 303 1.82 -4.94 6.35
N TYR A 304 2.43 -4.67 7.50
CA TYR A 304 3.86 -4.84 7.70
C TYR A 304 4.09 -6.02 8.64
N PHE A 305 5.11 -6.81 8.33
CA PHE A 305 5.44 -8.01 9.07
C PHE A 305 6.95 -8.21 9.15
N THR A 306 7.39 -8.83 10.24
CA THR A 306 8.76 -9.30 10.39
C THR A 306 8.94 -10.53 9.54
N THR A 307 9.99 -10.57 8.73
CA THR A 307 10.35 -11.68 7.85
C THR A 307 11.55 -12.43 8.45
N LEU A 308 11.44 -13.75 8.55
CA LEU A 308 12.49 -14.62 9.04
C LEU A 308 13.17 -15.34 7.86
N ASN A 309 14.49 -15.25 7.75
CA ASN A 309 15.26 -15.95 6.72
C ASN A 309 15.53 -17.39 7.16
N LEU A 310 14.77 -18.32 6.62
CA LEU A 310 14.80 -19.74 6.98
C LEU A 310 16.02 -20.50 6.41
N ASN A 311 16.72 -19.89 5.46
CA ASN A 311 17.84 -20.54 4.76
C ASN A 311 18.93 -19.56 4.35
N ARG A 312 19.41 -18.75 5.30
CA ARG A 312 20.42 -17.73 5.04
C ARG A 312 21.72 -18.33 4.51
N SER A 313 22.23 -17.78 3.42
CA SER A 313 23.52 -18.11 2.81
C SER A 313 24.49 -16.93 2.73
N ASN A 314 23.98 -15.68 2.72
CA ASN A 314 24.78 -14.46 2.71
C ASN A 314 25.03 -13.96 4.15
N TYR A 315 26.30 -13.78 4.50
CA TYR A 315 26.76 -13.32 5.81
C TYR A 315 27.73 -12.13 5.68
N GLY A 316 27.47 -11.23 4.72
CA GLY A 316 28.28 -10.03 4.51
C GLY A 316 28.28 -9.10 5.72
N HIS A 317 27.13 -9.02 6.40
CA HIS A 317 26.94 -8.25 7.63
C HIS A 317 26.43 -9.19 8.73
N THR A 318 27.33 -9.66 9.58
CA THR A 318 27.00 -10.62 10.64
C THR A 318 27.85 -10.44 11.89
N ALA A 319 27.24 -10.62 13.06
CA ALA A 319 27.93 -10.74 14.32
C ALA A 319 28.44 -12.16 14.61
N LYS A 320 28.00 -13.17 13.84
CA LYS A 320 28.38 -14.57 13.97
C LYS A 320 29.80 -14.78 13.47
N THR A 321 30.67 -15.32 14.34
CA THR A 321 32.10 -15.51 14.06
C THR A 321 32.46 -16.97 13.72
N THR A 322 31.54 -17.89 13.94
CA THR A 322 31.76 -19.33 13.71
C THR A 322 30.64 -19.94 12.87
N ASP A 323 30.94 -21.02 12.14
CA ASP A 323 29.94 -21.76 11.40
C ASP A 323 28.91 -22.45 12.32
N VAL A 324 29.31 -22.78 13.56
CA VAL A 324 28.38 -23.31 14.57
C VAL A 324 27.33 -22.30 14.94
N GLN A 325 27.69 -21.01 15.14
CA GLN A 325 26.72 -19.95 15.40
C GLN A 325 25.75 -19.74 14.22
N LYS A 326 26.25 -19.81 12.97
CA LYS A 326 25.42 -19.71 11.77
C LYS A 326 24.41 -20.87 11.68
N GLU A 327 24.89 -22.11 11.89
CA GLU A 327 24.03 -23.28 11.87
C GLU A 327 23.05 -23.31 13.05
N SER A 328 23.45 -22.81 14.24
CA SER A 328 22.57 -22.67 15.40
C SER A 328 21.41 -21.72 15.12
N ALA A 329 21.68 -20.56 14.52
CA ALA A 329 20.64 -19.61 14.09
C ALA A 329 19.70 -20.23 13.06
N ARG A 330 20.24 -20.92 12.04
CA ARG A 330 19.45 -21.58 11.00
C ARG A 330 18.53 -22.66 11.60
N LYS A 331 19.03 -23.56 12.45
CA LYS A 331 18.22 -24.58 13.12
C LYS A 331 17.14 -23.97 14.00
N ALA A 332 17.45 -22.90 14.74
CA ALA A 332 16.47 -22.19 15.54
C ALA A 332 15.34 -21.61 14.69
N LEU A 333 15.67 -20.94 13.57
CA LEU A 333 14.65 -20.39 12.66
C LEU A 333 13.82 -21.46 11.94
N LEU A 334 14.34 -22.68 11.74
CA LEU A 334 13.57 -23.82 11.22
C LEU A 334 12.64 -24.45 12.26
N ASN A 335 12.88 -24.24 13.57
CA ASN A 335 12.05 -24.77 14.64
C ASN A 335 10.80 -23.90 14.88
N LYS A 336 9.61 -24.50 14.78
CA LYS A 336 8.32 -23.79 14.94
C LYS A 336 8.18 -23.17 16.32
N ASP A 337 8.47 -23.91 17.38
CA ASP A 337 8.31 -23.43 18.76
C ASP A 337 9.23 -22.22 19.03
N PHE A 338 10.42 -22.18 18.41
CA PHE A 338 11.31 -21.02 18.48
C PHE A 338 10.71 -19.79 17.79
N ARG A 339 10.11 -19.93 16.60
CA ARG A 339 9.45 -18.83 15.90
C ARG A 339 8.21 -18.33 16.65
N GLN A 340 7.43 -19.22 17.25
CA GLN A 340 6.31 -18.85 18.12
C GLN A 340 6.79 -18.12 19.38
N ALA A 341 7.90 -18.56 19.97
CA ALA A 341 8.51 -17.83 21.09
C ALA A 341 8.90 -16.40 20.72
N LEU A 342 9.46 -16.18 19.51
CA LEU A 342 9.76 -14.84 19.00
C LEU A 342 8.47 -14.01 18.84
N THR A 343 7.42 -14.60 18.26
CA THR A 343 6.12 -13.94 18.05
C THR A 343 5.54 -13.43 19.37
N PHE A 344 5.52 -14.28 20.40
CA PHE A 344 4.98 -13.89 21.72
C PHE A 344 5.93 -13.00 22.53
N ALA A 345 7.24 -12.98 22.24
CA ALA A 345 8.22 -12.13 22.92
C ALA A 345 8.28 -10.71 22.35
N PHE A 346 7.87 -10.48 21.10
CA PHE A 346 7.96 -9.20 20.43
C PHE A 346 6.86 -8.24 20.92
N ASN A 347 7.22 -7.26 21.77
CA ASN A 347 6.30 -6.20 22.18
C ASN A 347 6.14 -5.17 21.06
N ARG A 348 5.20 -5.44 20.16
CA ARG A 348 4.91 -4.60 18.99
C ARG A 348 4.35 -3.23 19.37
N GLN A 349 3.67 -3.12 20.51
CA GLN A 349 3.17 -1.83 21.00
C GLN A 349 4.32 -0.90 21.38
N ASP A 350 5.32 -1.37 22.15
CA ASP A 350 6.50 -0.56 22.48
C ASP A 350 7.32 -0.22 21.23
N TYR A 351 7.38 -1.14 20.26
CA TYR A 351 8.00 -0.92 18.96
C TYR A 351 7.30 0.23 18.20
N LEU A 352 5.98 0.23 18.13
CA LEU A 352 5.20 1.25 17.43
C LEU A 352 5.15 2.57 18.18
N ALA A 353 5.25 2.56 19.51
CA ALA A 353 5.38 3.79 20.31
C ALA A 353 6.54 4.67 19.86
N GLN A 354 7.59 4.08 19.28
CA GLN A 354 8.74 4.81 18.76
C GLN A 354 8.40 5.71 17.55
N SER A 355 7.31 5.42 16.83
CA SER A 355 6.88 6.18 15.63
C SER A 355 5.61 7.00 15.85
N VAL A 356 4.66 6.50 16.65
CA VAL A 356 3.34 7.15 16.83
C VAL A 356 3.10 7.67 18.25
N GLY A 357 4.04 7.40 19.18
CA GLY A 357 3.92 7.75 20.60
C GLY A 357 3.12 6.73 21.40
N GLU A 358 3.29 6.77 22.73
CA GLU A 358 2.63 5.82 23.66
C GLU A 358 1.11 5.88 23.59
N ASP A 359 0.54 7.10 23.48
CA ASP A 359 -0.91 7.33 23.45
C ASP A 359 -1.63 6.73 22.22
N ALA A 360 -0.87 6.33 21.19
CA ALA A 360 -1.40 5.80 19.94
C ALA A 360 -0.74 4.48 19.48
N ALA A 361 0.08 3.90 20.31
CA ALA A 361 0.90 2.75 19.95
C ALA A 361 0.08 1.48 19.61
N ASP A 362 -1.15 1.39 20.10
CA ASP A 362 -2.10 0.34 19.76
C ASP A 362 -2.78 0.55 18.39
N LYS A 363 -2.98 1.79 17.96
CA LYS A 363 -3.81 2.12 16.79
C LYS A 363 -3.35 1.53 15.46
N PRO A 364 -2.04 1.45 15.11
CA PRO A 364 -1.60 0.80 13.90
C PRO A 364 -1.40 -0.71 14.02
N LEU A 365 -1.54 -1.32 15.23
CA LEU A 365 -1.30 -2.75 15.43
C LEU A 365 -2.17 -3.63 14.55
N ARG A 366 -1.53 -4.61 13.92
CA ARG A 366 -2.16 -5.64 13.09
C ARG A 366 -1.68 -7.03 13.50
N ASN A 367 -2.61 -7.99 13.62
CA ASN A 367 -2.34 -9.31 14.17
C ASN A 367 -2.39 -10.43 13.13
N LEU A 368 -2.88 -10.16 11.93
CA LEU A 368 -2.95 -11.08 10.79
C LEU A 368 -2.30 -10.46 9.55
N ILE A 369 -1.90 -11.29 8.61
CA ILE A 369 -1.41 -10.82 7.30
C ILE A 369 -2.58 -10.25 6.48
N VAL A 370 -3.70 -10.99 6.39
CA VAL A 370 -4.94 -10.44 5.84
C VAL A 370 -5.63 -9.62 6.92
N PRO A 371 -5.97 -8.34 6.68
CA PRO A 371 -6.71 -7.55 7.66
C PRO A 371 -8.01 -8.25 8.10
N PRO A 372 -8.32 -8.29 9.40
CA PRO A 372 -9.49 -9.03 9.91
C PRO A 372 -10.82 -8.66 9.26
N THR A 373 -10.96 -7.43 8.78
CA THR A 373 -12.18 -6.89 8.17
C THR A 373 -12.09 -6.72 6.66
N PHE A 374 -11.04 -7.25 6.02
CA PHE A 374 -10.79 -7.07 4.58
C PHE A 374 -11.89 -7.70 3.71
N VAL A 375 -12.35 -8.89 4.09
CA VAL A 375 -13.49 -9.59 3.47
C VAL A 375 -14.36 -10.24 4.55
N SER A 376 -15.59 -10.61 4.17
CA SER A 376 -16.56 -11.27 5.07
C SER A 376 -17.22 -12.46 4.39
N ALA A 377 -17.46 -13.52 5.15
CA ALA A 377 -18.24 -14.69 4.75
C ALA A 377 -19.57 -14.67 5.49
N GLY A 378 -20.59 -14.11 4.86
CA GLY A 378 -21.87 -13.82 5.52
C GLY A 378 -21.70 -12.78 6.64
N GLU A 379 -22.11 -13.14 7.86
CA GLU A 379 -21.99 -12.26 9.04
C GLU A 379 -20.62 -12.31 9.73
N LYS A 380 -19.74 -13.25 9.33
CA LYS A 380 -18.41 -13.40 9.92
C LYS A 380 -17.37 -12.62 9.14
N SER A 381 -16.55 -11.86 9.86
CA SER A 381 -15.34 -11.28 9.30
C SER A 381 -14.29 -12.36 9.01
N PHE A 382 -13.31 -12.03 8.16
CA PHE A 382 -12.18 -12.93 7.91
C PHE A 382 -11.42 -13.26 9.21
N GLY A 383 -11.25 -12.27 10.09
CA GLY A 383 -10.61 -12.46 11.40
C GLY A 383 -11.38 -13.45 12.30
N ASP A 384 -12.72 -13.45 12.27
CA ASP A 384 -13.54 -14.42 13.02
C ASP A 384 -13.29 -15.84 12.50
N LEU A 385 -13.25 -16.01 11.16
CA LEU A 385 -12.97 -17.31 10.54
C LEU A 385 -11.58 -17.84 10.92
N VAL A 386 -10.56 -16.98 10.91
CA VAL A 386 -9.19 -17.34 11.30
C VAL A 386 -9.13 -17.74 12.76
N SER A 387 -9.78 -16.97 13.65
CA SER A 387 -9.81 -17.23 15.09
C SER A 387 -10.41 -18.60 15.40
N GLU A 388 -11.48 -19.00 14.70
CA GLU A 388 -12.10 -20.32 14.86
C GLU A 388 -11.17 -21.47 14.42
N LYS A 389 -10.33 -21.25 13.41
CA LYS A 389 -9.48 -22.29 12.81
C LYS A 389 -8.15 -22.45 13.53
N VAL A 390 -7.53 -21.36 13.94
CA VAL A 390 -6.17 -21.38 14.51
C VAL A 390 -6.12 -22.15 15.84
N ILE A 391 -7.20 -22.18 16.60
CA ILE A 391 -7.31 -22.95 17.86
C ILE A 391 -7.07 -24.46 17.65
N SER A 392 -7.34 -24.97 16.45
CA SER A 392 -7.08 -26.38 16.12
C SER A 392 -5.59 -26.75 16.06
N TYR A 393 -4.71 -25.76 15.96
CA TYR A 393 -3.26 -25.96 15.89
C TYR A 393 -2.61 -26.06 17.27
N GLY A 394 -3.18 -25.42 18.31
CA GLY A 394 -2.65 -25.51 19.67
C GLY A 394 -3.39 -24.63 20.69
N ASP A 395 -3.28 -25.02 21.96
CA ASP A 395 -3.90 -24.31 23.09
C ASP A 395 -3.31 -22.89 23.28
N GLU A 396 -2.11 -22.63 22.73
CA GLU A 396 -1.44 -21.32 22.77
C GLU A 396 -2.26 -20.22 22.05
N TRP A 397 -3.17 -20.60 21.16
CA TRP A 397 -4.00 -19.67 20.39
C TRP A 397 -5.38 -19.44 21.01
N ALA A 398 -5.81 -20.21 22.02
CA ALA A 398 -7.19 -20.22 22.51
C ALA A 398 -7.68 -18.88 23.09
N ASP A 399 -6.78 -18.05 23.60
CA ASP A 399 -7.07 -16.74 24.22
C ASP A 399 -6.42 -15.56 23.47
N VAL A 400 -5.98 -15.78 22.21
CA VAL A 400 -5.40 -14.72 21.38
C VAL A 400 -6.52 -13.97 20.68
N ASP A 401 -6.52 -12.64 20.85
CA ASP A 401 -7.37 -11.74 20.08
C ASP A 401 -6.63 -11.32 18.80
N PHE A 402 -7.17 -11.67 17.64
CA PHE A 402 -6.61 -11.35 16.33
C PHE A 402 -7.18 -10.07 15.70
N SER A 403 -8.07 -9.37 16.41
CA SER A 403 -8.56 -8.07 15.93
C SER A 403 -7.42 -7.03 15.84
N ASP A 404 -7.61 -6.04 15.00
CA ASP A 404 -6.67 -4.93 14.86
C ASP A 404 -6.72 -3.96 16.07
N ALA A 405 -5.73 -3.05 16.13
CA ALA A 405 -5.59 -2.00 17.13
C ALA A 405 -5.46 -2.51 18.58
N GLN A 406 -4.88 -3.68 18.75
CA GLN A 406 -4.55 -4.24 20.07
C GLN A 406 -3.36 -5.22 19.96
N ASN A 407 -2.66 -5.51 21.08
CA ASN A 407 -1.41 -6.28 21.10
C ASN A 407 -1.63 -7.75 21.47
N GLY A 408 -2.55 -8.46 20.79
CA GLY A 408 -2.99 -9.81 21.12
C GLY A 408 -1.92 -10.89 21.05
N LEU A 409 -0.90 -10.71 20.20
CA LEU A 409 0.18 -11.70 20.09
C LEU A 409 1.28 -11.55 21.16
N TYR A 410 1.37 -10.43 21.89
CA TYR A 410 2.41 -10.25 22.91
C TYR A 410 2.05 -10.95 24.22
N ASN A 411 2.82 -11.96 24.61
CA ASN A 411 2.63 -12.70 25.87
C ASN A 411 3.93 -13.36 26.33
N VAL A 412 4.58 -12.77 27.33
CA VAL A 412 5.89 -13.23 27.83
C VAL A 412 5.84 -14.65 28.41
N ASP A 413 4.74 -15.04 29.06
CA ASP A 413 4.62 -16.38 29.63
C ASP A 413 4.51 -17.44 28.53
N LYS A 414 3.72 -17.20 27.48
CA LYS A 414 3.67 -18.06 26.29
C LYS A 414 5.02 -18.10 25.58
N ALA A 415 5.68 -16.95 25.42
CA ALA A 415 7.02 -16.88 24.82
C ALA A 415 8.00 -17.82 25.54
N LYS A 416 8.01 -17.84 26.86
CA LYS A 416 8.86 -18.73 27.67
C LYS A 416 8.48 -20.20 27.51
N VAL A 417 7.20 -20.52 27.47
CA VAL A 417 6.74 -21.91 27.29
C VAL A 417 7.19 -22.44 25.94
N GLU A 418 6.97 -21.71 24.86
CA GLU A 418 7.38 -22.12 23.51
C GLU A 418 8.90 -22.17 23.39
N PHE A 419 9.61 -21.21 24.00
CA PHE A 419 11.08 -21.24 24.00
C PHE A 419 11.64 -22.45 24.72
N GLU A 420 11.10 -22.88 25.84
CA GLU A 420 11.55 -24.08 26.56
C GLU A 420 11.31 -25.37 25.75
N LYS A 421 10.21 -25.48 24.98
CA LYS A 421 10.00 -26.57 24.03
C LYS A 421 11.06 -26.55 22.94
N ALA A 422 11.30 -25.39 22.34
CA ALA A 422 12.34 -25.20 21.32
C ALA A 422 13.72 -25.57 21.84
N LYS A 423 14.08 -25.10 23.03
CA LYS A 423 15.39 -25.32 23.67
C LYS A 423 15.69 -26.79 23.92
N GLN A 424 14.67 -27.58 24.32
CA GLN A 424 14.83 -29.05 24.47
C GLN A 424 15.21 -29.72 23.16
N THR A 425 14.50 -29.39 22.08
CA THR A 425 14.74 -29.95 20.76
C THR A 425 16.08 -29.49 20.20
N LEU A 426 16.35 -28.20 20.23
CA LEU A 426 17.56 -27.58 19.67
C LEU A 426 18.83 -28.02 20.41
N SER A 427 18.76 -28.19 21.74
CA SER A 427 19.89 -28.73 22.52
C SER A 427 20.23 -30.16 22.14
N ALA A 428 19.21 -31.00 21.88
CA ALA A 428 19.42 -32.38 21.43
C ALA A 428 20.04 -32.44 20.02
N GLU A 429 19.83 -31.41 19.20
CA GLU A 429 20.42 -31.24 17.86
C GLU A 429 21.82 -30.60 17.89
N GLY A 430 22.34 -30.30 19.08
CA GLY A 430 23.68 -29.71 19.26
C GLY A 430 23.75 -28.22 18.96
N VAL A 431 22.64 -27.51 19.11
CA VAL A 431 22.58 -26.04 18.97
C VAL A 431 23.27 -25.39 20.15
N GLU A 432 24.13 -24.40 19.88
CA GLU A 432 24.81 -23.59 20.90
C GLU A 432 23.99 -22.34 21.21
N PHE A 433 23.88 -22.01 22.50
CA PHE A 433 23.25 -20.79 23.00
C PHE A 433 24.31 -19.79 23.51
N PRO A 434 24.04 -18.47 23.43
CA PRO A 434 22.82 -17.85 22.88
C PRO A 434 22.71 -17.99 21.36
N ILE A 435 21.47 -18.04 20.86
CA ILE A 435 21.19 -17.92 19.42
C ILE A 435 21.43 -16.47 19.01
N HIS A 436 22.25 -16.23 18.00
CA HIS A 436 22.54 -14.93 17.43
C HIS A 436 21.72 -14.68 16.17
N LEU A 437 20.87 -13.64 16.15
CA LEU A 437 20.08 -13.26 14.99
C LEU A 437 20.46 -11.85 14.53
N ASP A 438 21.02 -11.74 13.32
CA ASP A 438 21.37 -10.45 12.72
C ASP A 438 20.15 -9.76 12.15
N MET A 439 19.97 -8.49 12.51
CA MET A 439 18.92 -7.62 12.00
C MET A 439 19.53 -6.36 11.37
N PRO A 440 19.43 -6.15 10.05
CA PRO A 440 19.87 -4.92 9.40
C PRO A 440 19.00 -3.73 9.85
N VAL A 441 19.64 -2.60 10.06
CA VAL A 441 18.99 -1.37 10.54
C VAL A 441 19.49 -0.17 9.75
N ASN A 442 18.59 0.59 9.14
CA ASN A 442 18.96 1.87 8.53
C ASN A 442 19.28 2.90 9.60
N GLN A 443 20.59 3.13 9.83
CA GLN A 443 21.07 4.08 10.84
C GLN A 443 20.78 5.54 10.52
N SER A 444 20.43 5.87 9.28
CA SER A 444 20.04 7.22 8.89
C SER A 444 18.64 7.60 9.38
N SER A 445 17.82 6.62 9.78
CA SER A 445 16.50 6.81 10.36
C SER A 445 16.53 6.61 11.87
N GLU A 446 16.33 7.68 12.63
CA GLU A 446 16.24 7.62 14.09
C GLU A 446 15.10 6.70 14.55
N VAL A 447 13.93 6.79 13.89
CA VAL A 447 12.78 5.94 14.20
C VAL A 447 13.12 4.46 13.98
N SER A 448 13.72 4.10 12.83
CA SER A 448 14.12 2.71 12.55
C SER A 448 15.10 2.19 13.60
N THR A 449 16.05 3.03 14.04
CA THR A 449 17.01 2.66 15.07
C THR A 449 16.34 2.41 16.42
N GLN A 450 15.42 3.28 16.83
CA GLN A 450 14.66 3.14 18.08
C GLN A 450 13.73 1.92 18.02
N GLN A 451 13.07 1.67 16.92
CA GLN A 451 12.21 0.51 16.71
C GLN A 451 13.00 -0.81 16.79
N ALA A 452 14.14 -0.89 16.11
CA ALA A 452 15.00 -2.09 16.17
C ALA A 452 15.53 -2.34 17.60
N ALA A 453 15.90 -1.28 18.32
CA ALA A 453 16.31 -1.38 19.72
C ALA A 453 15.15 -1.86 20.63
N SER A 454 13.92 -1.43 20.39
CA SER A 454 12.72 -1.87 21.11
C SER A 454 12.43 -3.37 20.88
N LEU A 455 12.50 -3.85 19.62
CA LEU A 455 12.37 -5.28 19.32
C LEU A 455 13.44 -6.11 20.06
N LYS A 456 14.70 -5.71 19.94
CA LYS A 456 15.82 -6.34 20.65
C LYS A 456 15.55 -6.41 22.15
N GLN A 457 15.19 -5.29 22.76
CA GLN A 457 14.95 -5.20 24.19
C GLN A 457 13.81 -6.11 24.64
N SER A 458 12.69 -6.13 23.94
CA SER A 458 11.53 -6.95 24.33
C SER A 458 11.82 -8.45 24.22
N VAL A 459 12.45 -8.89 23.13
CA VAL A 459 12.79 -10.30 22.91
C VAL A 459 13.82 -10.79 23.92
N GLU A 460 14.92 -10.04 24.11
CA GLU A 460 15.98 -10.40 25.05
C GLU A 460 15.51 -10.36 26.51
N ALA A 461 14.62 -9.42 26.87
CA ALA A 461 14.05 -9.38 28.22
C ALA A 461 13.08 -10.54 28.49
N ALA A 462 12.33 -10.96 27.49
CA ALA A 462 11.39 -12.08 27.63
C ALA A 462 12.09 -13.44 27.72
N LEU A 463 13.09 -13.68 26.87
CA LEU A 463 13.72 -15.00 26.68
C LEU A 463 15.08 -15.16 27.37
N GLY A 464 15.75 -14.05 27.76
CA GLY A 464 17.08 -14.01 28.38
C GLY A 464 18.22 -13.94 27.37
N THR A 465 19.20 -13.06 27.63
CA THR A 465 20.37 -12.88 26.76
C THR A 465 21.32 -14.07 26.72
N GLU A 466 21.23 -14.96 27.68
CA GLU A 466 21.91 -16.27 27.66
C GLU A 466 21.29 -17.27 26.68
N ASN A 467 20.10 -16.96 26.17
CA ASN A 467 19.36 -17.80 25.25
C ASN A 467 19.33 -17.23 23.82
N ILE A 468 19.14 -15.91 23.70
CA ILE A 468 19.03 -15.23 22.41
C ILE A 468 19.65 -13.84 22.46
N VAL A 469 20.30 -13.44 21.38
CA VAL A 469 20.81 -12.08 21.14
C VAL A 469 20.37 -11.61 19.77
N ILE A 470 19.71 -10.46 19.71
CA ILE A 470 19.41 -9.76 18.46
C ILE A 470 20.58 -8.82 18.16
N ASP A 471 21.33 -9.12 17.11
CA ASP A 471 22.51 -8.35 16.70
C ASP A 471 22.11 -7.30 15.66
N LEU A 472 21.99 -6.03 16.09
CA LEU A 472 21.62 -4.92 15.21
C LEU A 472 22.80 -4.57 14.29
N GLN A 473 22.66 -4.79 12.99
CA GLN A 473 23.65 -4.47 11.95
C GLN A 473 23.35 -3.06 11.40
N MET A 474 24.02 -2.05 11.98
CA MET A 474 23.81 -0.64 11.62
C MET A 474 24.41 -0.33 10.26
N MET A 475 23.59 0.10 9.29
CA MET A 475 23.96 0.34 7.90
C MET A 475 23.49 1.72 7.43
N ASP A 476 24.19 2.29 6.45
CA ASP A 476 23.63 3.42 5.69
C ASP A 476 22.44 2.96 4.82
N THR A 477 21.68 3.91 4.28
CA THR A 477 20.44 3.62 3.55
C THR A 477 20.68 2.68 2.35
N ASP A 478 21.72 2.93 1.54
CA ASP A 478 21.97 2.14 0.33
C ASP A 478 22.40 0.71 0.69
N THR A 479 23.25 0.56 1.69
CA THR A 479 23.67 -0.76 2.21
C THR A 479 22.48 -1.53 2.77
N PHE A 480 21.62 -0.86 3.56
CA PHE A 480 20.42 -1.48 4.14
C PHE A 480 19.45 -1.95 3.04
N THR A 481 19.15 -1.10 2.06
CA THR A 481 18.21 -1.47 0.99
C THR A 481 18.73 -2.63 0.15
N ASN A 482 20.03 -2.66 -0.14
CA ASN A 482 20.65 -3.78 -0.88
C ASN A 482 20.74 -5.07 -0.06
N ALA A 483 20.89 -5.01 1.26
CA ALA A 483 20.97 -6.19 2.13
C ALA A 483 19.61 -6.85 2.39
N ALA A 484 18.51 -6.09 2.38
CA ALA A 484 17.22 -6.54 2.87
C ALA A 484 16.04 -6.22 1.96
N PHE A 485 16.04 -5.09 1.25
CA PHE A 485 14.86 -4.59 0.55
C PHE A 485 14.86 -4.93 -0.95
N TYR A 486 15.94 -4.61 -1.68
CA TYR A 486 16.04 -4.86 -3.13
C TYR A 486 16.55 -6.27 -3.49
N THR A 487 16.56 -7.19 -2.55
CA THR A 487 16.96 -8.58 -2.82
C THR A 487 15.88 -9.29 -3.64
N GLU A 488 16.25 -9.90 -4.75
CA GLU A 488 15.35 -10.61 -5.65
C GLU A 488 15.44 -12.14 -5.47
N THR A 489 16.60 -12.63 -5.02
CA THR A 489 16.89 -14.06 -4.83
C THR A 489 17.30 -14.35 -3.38
N PRO A 490 17.08 -15.59 -2.88
CA PRO A 490 17.40 -15.98 -1.51
C PRO A 490 18.84 -15.74 -1.09
N ASP A 491 19.80 -15.91 -2.00
CA ASP A 491 21.24 -15.76 -1.76
C ASP A 491 21.69 -14.30 -1.63
N GLN A 492 20.86 -13.34 -1.99
CA GLN A 492 21.12 -11.91 -1.77
C GLN A 492 20.78 -11.47 -0.35
N ASN A 493 19.89 -12.17 0.35
CA ASN A 493 19.40 -11.80 1.68
C ASN A 493 20.50 -11.85 2.73
N ASP A 494 20.89 -10.69 3.28
CA ASP A 494 21.96 -10.58 4.28
C ASP A 494 21.39 -10.27 5.69
N TYR A 495 20.51 -11.13 6.17
CA TYR A 495 19.84 -11.01 7.47
C TYR A 495 19.32 -12.38 7.97
N ASP A 496 19.05 -12.47 9.26
CA ASP A 496 18.21 -13.51 9.87
C ASP A 496 16.79 -13.01 10.09
N ILE A 497 16.64 -11.73 10.48
CA ILE A 497 15.37 -11.05 10.69
C ILE A 497 15.40 -9.72 9.95
N THR A 498 14.32 -9.42 9.22
CA THR A 498 14.07 -8.09 8.66
C THR A 498 12.57 -7.81 8.70
N TYR A 499 12.13 -6.71 8.12
CA TYR A 499 10.72 -6.41 7.94
C TYR A 499 10.39 -6.24 6.46
N SER A 500 9.14 -6.55 6.14
CA SER A 500 8.56 -6.38 4.81
C SER A 500 7.16 -5.81 4.95
N GLY A 501 6.59 -5.36 3.86
CA GLY A 501 5.22 -4.86 3.82
C GLY A 501 4.52 -5.29 2.55
N TRP A 502 3.20 -5.31 2.60
CA TRP A 502 2.35 -5.60 1.44
C TRP A 502 1.08 -4.75 1.47
N GLY A 503 0.69 -4.27 0.31
CA GLY A 503 -0.62 -3.68 0.07
C GLY A 503 -1.42 -4.57 -0.89
N PRO A 504 -2.74 -4.67 -0.74
CA PRO A 504 -3.52 -5.57 -1.58
C PRO A 504 -3.68 -5.02 -3.01
N ASP A 505 -3.53 -5.89 -4.00
CA ASP A 505 -3.72 -5.54 -5.42
C ASP A 505 -5.18 -5.66 -5.84
N TYR A 506 -5.96 -6.55 -5.18
CA TYR A 506 -7.37 -6.81 -5.46
C TYR A 506 -8.11 -7.32 -4.22
N GLN A 507 -9.46 -7.23 -4.24
CA GLN A 507 -10.33 -7.50 -3.09
C GLN A 507 -10.58 -9.01 -2.88
N ASP A 508 -9.51 -9.77 -2.61
CA ASP A 508 -9.56 -11.20 -2.26
C ASP A 508 -8.40 -11.55 -1.32
N PRO A 509 -8.56 -12.47 -0.34
CA PRO A 509 -7.47 -12.84 0.58
C PRO A 509 -6.21 -13.37 -0.10
N SER A 510 -6.33 -13.92 -1.31
CA SER A 510 -5.18 -14.41 -2.09
C SER A 510 -4.12 -13.34 -2.31
N THR A 511 -4.51 -12.08 -2.49
CA THR A 511 -3.55 -10.98 -2.69
C THR A 511 -2.52 -10.84 -1.58
N TYR A 512 -2.84 -11.31 -0.36
CA TYR A 512 -1.92 -11.31 0.78
C TYR A 512 -1.25 -12.66 1.02
N LEU A 513 -1.94 -13.76 0.74
CA LEU A 513 -1.48 -15.08 1.14
C LEU A 513 -0.64 -15.74 0.05
N ASP A 514 -1.00 -15.53 -1.23
CA ASP A 514 -0.28 -16.12 -2.36
C ASP A 514 1.14 -15.52 -2.53
N ILE A 515 1.43 -14.35 -1.92
CA ILE A 515 2.79 -13.76 -1.94
C ILE A 515 3.86 -14.65 -1.31
N LEU A 516 3.47 -15.62 -0.49
CA LEU A 516 4.36 -16.57 0.18
C LEU A 516 4.28 -17.99 -0.41
N GLU A 517 3.57 -18.19 -1.52
CA GLU A 517 3.52 -19.44 -2.26
C GLU A 517 4.90 -19.78 -2.81
N THR A 518 5.35 -21.04 -2.70
CA THR A 518 6.77 -21.39 -2.89
C THR A 518 7.24 -21.32 -4.33
N THR A 519 6.36 -21.37 -5.33
CA THR A 519 6.72 -21.41 -6.76
C THR A 519 6.61 -20.06 -7.45
N SER A 520 5.66 -19.22 -7.03
CA SER A 520 5.33 -17.94 -7.71
C SER A 520 5.14 -16.76 -6.76
N GLY A 521 5.24 -16.97 -5.44
CA GLY A 521 5.01 -15.91 -4.46
C GLY A 521 6.03 -14.79 -4.51
N ALA A 522 5.56 -13.55 -4.64
CA ALA A 522 6.39 -12.35 -4.78
C ALA A 522 7.34 -12.09 -3.59
N MET A 523 7.04 -12.65 -2.42
CA MET A 523 7.80 -12.43 -1.19
C MET A 523 8.52 -13.68 -0.67
N THR A 524 8.40 -14.82 -1.35
CA THR A 524 8.96 -16.09 -0.91
C THR A 524 10.49 -16.07 -0.82
N SER A 525 11.14 -15.37 -1.77
CA SER A 525 12.59 -15.17 -1.73
C SER A 525 13.06 -14.47 -0.45
N LYS A 526 12.27 -13.60 0.16
CA LYS A 526 12.58 -12.91 1.43
C LYS A 526 12.67 -13.87 2.62
N LEU A 527 12.00 -15.03 2.54
CA LEU A 527 12.11 -16.10 3.53
C LEU A 527 13.39 -16.94 3.36
N GLY A 528 14.27 -16.62 2.41
CA GLY A 528 15.42 -17.44 2.06
C GLY A 528 15.04 -18.72 1.29
N VAL A 529 13.86 -18.74 0.66
CA VAL A 529 13.25 -19.93 0.03
C VAL A 529 12.94 -19.64 -1.43
N ASP A 530 13.13 -20.64 -2.25
CA ASP A 530 12.66 -20.73 -3.64
C ASP A 530 12.31 -22.20 -3.97
N SER A 531 11.81 -22.45 -5.16
CA SER A 531 11.42 -23.80 -5.60
C SER A 531 12.53 -24.85 -5.55
N SER A 532 13.81 -24.46 -5.47
CA SER A 532 14.96 -25.36 -5.36
C SER A 532 15.26 -25.78 -3.91
N THR A 533 14.78 -25.03 -2.91
CA THR A 533 15.05 -25.24 -1.48
C THR A 533 14.09 -26.25 -0.83
N THR A 534 13.86 -27.39 -1.51
CA THR A 534 12.83 -28.37 -1.17
C THR A 534 12.93 -28.95 0.24
N ASP A 535 14.14 -29.06 0.81
CA ASP A 535 14.34 -29.58 2.17
C ASP A 535 13.84 -28.59 3.22
N VAL A 536 14.09 -27.29 3.02
CA VAL A 536 13.59 -26.22 3.92
C VAL A 536 12.07 -26.14 3.81
N ILE A 537 11.52 -26.13 2.59
CA ILE A 537 10.08 -26.13 2.33
C ILE A 537 9.38 -27.22 3.13
N LYS A 538 9.87 -28.47 3.04
CA LYS A 538 9.29 -29.60 3.78
C LYS A 538 9.51 -29.51 5.28
N THR A 539 10.68 -29.04 5.73
CA THR A 539 10.99 -28.94 7.16
C THR A 539 10.07 -27.98 7.87
N VAL A 540 9.77 -26.82 7.27
CA VAL A 540 8.88 -25.82 7.86
C VAL A 540 7.40 -26.03 7.49
N GLY A 541 7.10 -26.90 6.51
CA GLY A 541 5.75 -27.27 6.08
C GLY A 541 5.12 -26.29 5.07
N LEU A 542 5.93 -25.50 4.33
CA LEU A 542 5.43 -24.61 3.29
C LEU A 542 4.72 -25.37 2.16
N ASP A 543 5.08 -26.65 1.91
CA ASP A 543 4.36 -27.53 0.99
C ASP A 543 2.90 -27.79 1.41
N LYS A 544 2.61 -27.75 2.71
CA LYS A 544 1.22 -27.80 3.22
C LYS A 544 0.49 -26.47 3.02
N TYR A 545 1.23 -25.37 3.20
CA TYR A 545 0.69 -24.05 2.93
C TYR A 545 0.29 -23.90 1.45
N ASP A 546 1.16 -24.30 0.52
CA ASP A 546 0.86 -24.32 -0.91
C ASP A 546 -0.39 -25.17 -1.23
N ALA A 547 -0.55 -26.31 -0.57
CA ALA A 547 -1.75 -27.13 -0.72
C ALA A 547 -3.02 -26.43 -0.24
N LEU A 548 -2.97 -25.69 0.89
CA LEU A 548 -4.10 -24.90 1.40
C LEU A 548 -4.44 -23.74 0.45
N LEU A 549 -3.41 -23.02 -0.05
CA LEU A 549 -3.62 -21.97 -1.05
C LEU A 549 -4.28 -22.53 -2.32
N LYS A 550 -3.80 -23.68 -2.79
CA LYS A 550 -4.39 -24.33 -3.95
C LYS A 550 -5.84 -24.73 -3.72
N GLU A 551 -6.18 -25.32 -2.58
CA GLU A 551 -7.57 -25.65 -2.24
C GLU A 551 -8.47 -24.41 -2.21
N ALA A 552 -7.97 -23.29 -1.69
CA ALA A 552 -8.71 -22.04 -1.65
C ALA A 552 -8.85 -21.44 -3.06
N SER A 553 -7.79 -21.43 -3.86
CA SER A 553 -7.80 -20.91 -5.23
C SER A 553 -8.67 -21.74 -6.18
N ASP A 554 -8.80 -23.05 -5.96
CA ASP A 554 -9.68 -23.95 -6.73
C ASP A 554 -11.18 -23.70 -6.46
N GLU A 555 -11.53 -23.02 -5.36
CA GLU A 555 -12.91 -22.59 -5.10
C GLU A 555 -13.18 -21.28 -5.85
N LYS A 556 -13.82 -21.37 -7.02
CA LYS A 556 -14.00 -20.24 -7.94
C LYS A 556 -15.38 -19.57 -7.84
N LEU A 557 -16.41 -20.27 -7.38
CA LEU A 557 -17.79 -19.81 -7.46
C LEU A 557 -18.41 -19.50 -6.09
N ASP A 558 -18.11 -20.28 -5.08
CA ASP A 558 -18.63 -20.09 -3.72
C ASP A 558 -17.65 -19.22 -2.91
N VAL A 559 -17.90 -17.91 -2.94
CA VAL A 559 -17.06 -16.91 -2.27
C VAL A 559 -16.95 -17.16 -0.76
N VAL A 560 -18.02 -17.62 -0.13
CA VAL A 560 -18.02 -17.95 1.33
C VAL A 560 -17.05 -19.09 1.61
N LYS A 561 -17.16 -20.19 0.86
CA LYS A 561 -16.24 -21.33 1.01
C LYS A 561 -14.81 -20.96 0.63
N ARG A 562 -14.61 -20.12 -0.37
CA ARG A 562 -13.29 -19.61 -0.75
C ARG A 562 -12.64 -18.89 0.43
N TYR A 563 -13.35 -17.98 1.08
CA TYR A 563 -12.84 -17.25 2.23
C TYR A 563 -12.60 -18.14 3.46
N GLU A 564 -13.46 -19.15 3.70
CA GLU A 564 -13.25 -20.16 4.74
C GLU A 564 -11.96 -20.96 4.52
N LYS A 565 -11.61 -21.30 3.26
CA LYS A 565 -10.38 -22.00 2.90
C LYS A 565 -9.14 -21.09 3.02
N TYR A 566 -9.23 -19.84 2.58
CA TYR A 566 -8.14 -18.87 2.81
C TYR A 566 -7.94 -18.58 4.31
N ALA A 567 -8.99 -18.60 5.11
CA ALA A 567 -8.86 -18.48 6.56
C ALA A 567 -8.11 -19.69 7.17
N GLU A 568 -8.23 -20.90 6.59
CA GLU A 568 -7.41 -22.05 6.98
C GLU A 568 -5.93 -21.84 6.64
N ALA A 569 -5.63 -21.32 5.45
CA ALA A 569 -4.26 -20.98 5.05
C ALA A 569 -3.66 -19.89 5.96
N GLN A 570 -4.43 -18.84 6.30
CA GLN A 570 -4.00 -17.81 7.25
C GLN A 570 -3.79 -18.38 8.66
N ALA A 571 -4.65 -19.29 9.13
CA ALA A 571 -4.50 -19.94 10.43
C ALA A 571 -3.22 -20.78 10.49
N TRP A 572 -2.92 -21.53 9.42
CA TRP A 572 -1.66 -22.25 9.29
C TRP A 572 -0.45 -21.30 9.31
N LEU A 573 -0.52 -20.20 8.55
CA LEU A 573 0.55 -19.20 8.48
C LEU A 573 0.81 -18.57 9.86
N THR A 574 -0.25 -18.25 10.61
CA THR A 574 -0.18 -17.73 11.97
C THR A 574 0.49 -18.73 12.91
N ASP A 575 0.08 -20.01 12.88
CA ASP A 575 0.66 -21.07 13.72
C ASP A 575 2.13 -21.35 13.35
N SER A 576 2.46 -21.31 12.06
CA SER A 576 3.83 -21.54 11.59
C SER A 576 4.83 -20.46 12.03
N ALA A 577 4.33 -19.24 12.30
CA ALA A 577 5.10 -18.07 12.72
C ALA A 577 6.32 -17.76 11.82
N ILE A 578 6.27 -18.07 10.52
CA ILE A 578 7.35 -17.75 9.57
C ILE A 578 7.40 -16.26 9.22
N VAL A 579 6.30 -15.56 9.41
CA VAL A 579 6.18 -14.09 9.39
C VAL A 579 5.42 -13.63 10.63
N ILE A 580 5.74 -12.45 11.14
CA ILE A 580 5.10 -11.90 12.34
C ILE A 580 4.49 -10.55 11.96
N PRO A 581 3.16 -10.45 11.75
CA PRO A 581 2.51 -9.18 11.44
C PRO A 581 2.61 -8.24 12.65
N TYR A 582 2.79 -6.93 12.39
CA TYR A 582 2.91 -5.98 13.47
C TYR A 582 2.18 -4.66 13.26
N MET A 583 1.98 -4.17 12.02
CA MET A 583 1.27 -2.91 11.80
C MET A 583 0.61 -2.81 10.44
N SER A 584 -0.34 -1.88 10.33
CA SER A 584 -0.78 -1.24 9.10
C SER A 584 -0.23 0.19 9.01
N LEU A 585 -0.33 0.83 7.86
CA LEU A 585 -0.25 2.28 7.80
C LEU A 585 -1.54 2.87 8.42
N GLY A 586 -1.48 4.13 8.85
CA GLY A 586 -2.58 4.72 9.60
C GLY A 586 -2.32 4.71 11.11
N GLY A 587 -3.33 5.07 11.89
CA GLY A 587 -3.16 5.31 13.32
C GLY A 587 -2.18 6.44 13.65
N THR A 588 -1.70 7.19 12.65
CA THR A 588 -0.66 8.21 12.79
C THR A 588 -1.24 9.56 13.18
N PRO A 589 -0.59 10.28 14.11
CA PRO A 589 -1.03 11.61 14.49
C PRO A 589 -0.72 12.64 13.40
N SER A 590 -1.69 13.53 13.14
CA SER A 590 -1.56 14.60 12.15
C SER A 590 -2.40 15.81 12.50
N VAL A 591 -2.05 16.96 11.90
CA VAL A 591 -2.89 18.17 11.84
C VAL A 591 -3.22 18.46 10.39
N SER A 592 -4.46 18.85 10.09
CA SER A 592 -4.92 18.93 8.71
C SER A 592 -5.98 20.02 8.51
N LYS A 593 -5.97 20.60 7.31
CA LYS A 593 -7.05 21.43 6.74
C LYS A 593 -7.87 20.67 5.70
N VAL A 594 -7.45 19.46 5.32
CA VAL A 594 -8.24 18.60 4.40
C VAL A 594 -9.56 18.26 5.06
N ILE A 595 -10.67 18.52 4.37
CA ILE A 595 -12.01 18.23 4.90
C ILE A 595 -12.16 16.70 4.99
N PRO A 596 -12.40 16.15 6.20
CA PRO A 596 -12.40 14.70 6.42
C PRO A 596 -13.48 13.99 5.58
N TYR A 597 -13.11 12.87 5.00
CA TYR A 597 -14.00 11.92 4.28
C TYR A 597 -14.65 12.50 3.01
N THR A 598 -13.98 13.44 2.35
CA THR A 598 -14.38 13.94 1.02
C THR A 598 -13.69 13.16 -0.10
N ALA A 599 -12.43 12.79 0.09
CA ALA A 599 -11.65 12.05 -0.90
C ALA A 599 -12.10 10.59 -1.05
N SER A 600 -11.79 9.99 -2.20
CA SER A 600 -11.96 8.55 -2.44
C SER A 600 -11.17 7.72 -1.46
N VAL A 601 -11.73 6.61 -1.03
CA VAL A 601 -11.03 5.60 -0.22
C VAL A 601 -11.15 4.25 -0.91
N SER A 602 -10.15 3.40 -0.75
CA SER A 602 -10.20 2.00 -1.16
C SER A 602 -9.12 1.23 -0.41
N ASP A 603 -9.38 -0.04 -0.22
CA ASP A 603 -8.40 -0.98 0.28
C ASP A 603 -7.44 -1.43 -0.85
N VAL A 604 -7.87 -1.33 -2.12
CA VAL A 604 -7.14 -1.82 -3.30
C VAL A 604 -7.08 -0.78 -4.41
N GLY A 605 -6.13 -0.94 -5.33
CA GLY A 605 -5.98 -0.07 -6.48
C GLY A 605 -5.33 1.28 -6.17
N ILE A 606 -5.20 2.10 -7.20
CA ILE A 606 -4.54 3.41 -7.10
C ILE A 606 -5.52 4.59 -7.04
N LYS A 607 -6.82 4.37 -7.24
CA LYS A 607 -7.85 5.42 -7.25
C LYS A 607 -8.37 5.71 -5.84
N ASN A 608 -7.46 6.02 -4.91
CA ASN A 608 -7.80 6.34 -3.52
C ASN A 608 -6.83 7.39 -2.92
N VAL A 609 -7.23 7.99 -1.80
CA VAL A 609 -6.43 9.03 -1.12
C VAL A 609 -5.09 8.50 -0.58
N GLY A 610 -5.01 7.22 -0.28
CA GLY A 610 -3.76 6.57 0.13
C GLY A 610 -2.69 6.58 -0.96
N SER A 611 -3.12 6.52 -2.24
CA SER A 611 -2.29 6.67 -3.43
C SER A 611 -2.35 8.08 -4.02
N SER A 612 -2.51 9.10 -3.16
CA SER A 612 -2.47 10.52 -3.56
C SER A 612 -3.48 10.93 -4.64
N PHE A 613 -4.67 10.30 -4.67
CA PHE A 613 -5.74 10.65 -5.60
C PHE A 613 -6.54 11.86 -5.10
N TYR A 614 -6.51 12.98 -5.82
CA TYR A 614 -7.02 14.27 -5.36
C TYR A 614 -8.38 14.66 -5.91
N LYS A 615 -8.98 13.89 -6.83
CA LYS A 615 -10.20 14.25 -7.59
C LYS A 615 -11.34 14.79 -6.72
N TYR A 616 -11.66 14.12 -5.62
CA TYR A 616 -12.78 14.47 -4.74
C TYR A 616 -12.37 15.18 -3.45
N MET A 617 -11.05 15.40 -3.28
CA MET A 617 -10.53 16.03 -2.07
C MET A 617 -10.99 17.49 -1.97
N GLU A 618 -11.35 17.89 -0.75
CA GLU A 618 -11.63 19.27 -0.42
C GLU A 618 -10.70 19.75 0.70
N VAL A 619 -10.26 21.01 0.61
CA VAL A 619 -9.38 21.64 1.61
C VAL A 619 -10.06 22.86 2.19
N GLY A 620 -10.18 22.92 3.52
CA GLY A 620 -10.66 24.09 4.24
C GLY A 620 -9.56 25.13 4.47
N THR A 621 -9.95 26.34 4.86
CA THR A 621 -9.01 27.39 5.28
C THR A 621 -8.57 27.24 6.73
N GLU A 622 -9.40 26.62 7.56
CA GLU A 622 -9.17 26.43 8.99
C GLU A 622 -8.64 25.02 9.31
N VAL A 623 -7.90 24.92 10.41
CA VAL A 623 -7.40 23.62 10.91
C VAL A 623 -8.56 22.82 11.50
N ASN A 624 -8.71 21.56 11.10
CA ASN A 624 -9.74 20.69 11.61
C ASN A 624 -9.63 20.51 13.13
N LYS A 625 -10.75 20.51 13.83
CA LYS A 625 -10.82 20.12 15.24
C LYS A 625 -10.98 18.60 15.36
N ALA A 626 -10.26 17.99 16.28
CA ALA A 626 -10.30 16.55 16.49
C ALA A 626 -11.72 16.03 16.80
N GLU A 627 -12.49 16.77 17.62
CA GLU A 627 -13.88 16.43 17.95
C GLU A 627 -14.74 16.35 16.68
N ASP A 628 -14.61 17.34 15.77
CA ASP A 628 -15.38 17.38 14.53
C ASP A 628 -14.97 16.26 13.57
N VAL A 629 -13.66 15.95 13.50
CA VAL A 629 -13.14 14.85 12.68
C VAL A 629 -13.69 13.51 13.15
N TYR A 630 -13.68 13.25 14.46
CA TYR A 630 -14.18 11.99 15.00
C TYR A 630 -15.70 11.86 14.87
N ALA A 631 -16.46 12.93 15.09
CA ALA A 631 -17.90 12.92 14.84
C ALA A 631 -18.24 12.65 13.36
N LYS A 632 -17.49 13.25 12.42
CA LYS A 632 -17.63 12.96 10.99
C LYS A 632 -17.21 11.52 10.66
N ARG A 633 -16.19 10.96 11.33
CA ARG A 633 -15.75 9.56 11.17
C ARG A 633 -16.86 8.58 11.49
N GLU A 634 -17.48 8.71 12.66
CA GLU A 634 -18.58 7.83 13.08
C GLU A 634 -19.74 7.86 12.08
N LYS A 635 -20.11 9.08 11.64
CA LYS A 635 -21.15 9.24 10.62
C LYS A 635 -20.75 8.58 9.30
N TRP A 636 -19.51 8.82 8.84
CA TRP A 636 -19.00 8.28 7.59
C TRP A 636 -18.91 6.75 7.62
N LEU A 637 -18.46 6.15 8.74
CA LEU A 637 -18.41 4.68 8.88
C LEU A 637 -19.79 4.04 8.75
N LYS A 638 -20.82 4.69 9.32
CA LYS A 638 -22.20 4.23 9.17
C LYS A 638 -22.69 4.36 7.72
N GLU A 639 -22.47 5.51 7.10
CA GLU A 639 -22.82 5.75 5.70
C GLU A 639 -22.07 4.81 4.76
N LYS A 640 -20.79 4.50 5.05
CA LYS A 640 -19.97 3.53 4.29
C LYS A 640 -20.63 2.15 4.34
N ALA A 641 -21.00 1.66 5.52
CA ALA A 641 -21.64 0.35 5.67
C ALA A 641 -22.96 0.25 4.88
N GLU A 642 -23.81 1.29 4.97
CA GLU A 642 -25.07 1.37 4.23
C GLU A 642 -24.85 1.43 2.70
N SER A 643 -23.86 2.23 2.26
CA SER A 643 -23.50 2.40 0.85
C SER A 643 -22.93 1.12 0.24
N ASN A 644 -22.01 0.44 0.97
CA ASN A 644 -21.39 -0.79 0.51
C ASN A 644 -22.42 -1.94 0.40
N ALA A 645 -23.35 -2.04 1.37
CA ALA A 645 -24.43 -3.03 1.29
C ALA A 645 -25.31 -2.81 0.05
N LYS A 646 -25.65 -1.56 -0.25
CA LYS A 646 -26.43 -1.21 -1.44
C LYS A 646 -25.67 -1.51 -2.74
N ALA A 647 -24.39 -1.14 -2.81
CA ALA A 647 -23.55 -1.42 -3.98
C ALA A 647 -23.42 -2.93 -4.23
N GLN A 648 -23.33 -3.74 -3.16
CA GLN A 648 -23.31 -5.20 -3.27
C GLN A 648 -24.63 -5.78 -3.84
N GLU A 649 -25.77 -5.22 -3.44
CA GLU A 649 -27.07 -5.62 -4.01
C GLU A 649 -27.17 -5.24 -5.50
N GLU A 650 -26.64 -4.09 -5.88
CA GLU A 650 -26.66 -3.58 -7.26
C GLU A 650 -25.77 -4.39 -8.22
N LEU A 651 -24.73 -5.09 -7.73
CA LEU A 651 -23.88 -5.94 -8.59
C LEU A 651 -24.68 -6.98 -9.39
N ALA A 652 -25.78 -7.50 -8.83
CA ALA A 652 -26.65 -8.45 -9.54
C ALA A 652 -27.29 -7.87 -10.81
N ASN A 653 -27.43 -6.54 -10.90
CA ASN A 653 -28.00 -5.86 -12.07
C ASN A 653 -27.08 -5.90 -13.30
N HIS A 654 -25.78 -6.14 -13.09
CA HIS A 654 -24.78 -6.24 -14.15
C HIS A 654 -24.66 -7.67 -14.71
N VAL A 655 -25.30 -8.68 -14.11
CA VAL A 655 -25.25 -10.08 -14.57
C VAL A 655 -26.27 -10.32 -15.64
N GLU A 656 -25.84 -10.77 -16.86
CA GLU A 656 -26.70 -11.06 -18.03
C GLU A 656 -27.33 -12.45 -17.97
#